data_19d9e0865fb1a794450b3fec58a5c2b7
#
_entry.id   19d9e0865fb1a794450b3fec58a5c2b7
#
_cell.length_a   1.000
_cell.length_b   1.000
_cell.length_c   1.000
_cell.angle_alpha   90.00
_cell.angle_beta   90.00
_cell.angle_gamma   90.00
#
_symmetry.space_group_name_H-M   'P 1'
#
loop_
_entity.id
_entity.type
_entity.pdbx_description
1 polymer ?
#
loop_
_entity_poly.entity_id
_entity_poly.type
_entity_poly.pdbx_seq_one_letter_code
_entity_poly.pdbx_strand_id
1 'polypeptide(L)'
;MGSSIRIKMNKSSSTAILIVGFLLLFNNLQSQYRFKPRHEGRGFNVTRVDFMLAMNDGTLLDCTRFFPDETPPAGGWPALIYCHGFGGTKYEDLPYAEEQAADGFFTFVYTMRGQGISGGKTNLISTLEMGDFTKVVNYVKSQSIVNVNRVGAIGGSQGGTIPFMAACNGTSLRCIVSDVSNPKFASDWIYNKSVKMSLLWTLSYDTTIVRYNNLVKAFRTWILADTHDKYDSLLTYIPQGRHFSSQVGNNNAPIFISTCWQDKFFSTKPDIEAIPFINPDYRMYFGTFGSHGSEAYEDEVDYHNEVNGDWLYYWLDDYQNGALDSSQYVYASSSYPRVDDMWTWKRFYSDVWPPAGVQDVKFYLRPNRTLTNAVSSLNPDTIGFDNNILDNSLTMLEAVNREFTGSIFESKFQRNRIIFETPTLTQNARMVGTPFVNIHYKSNTTKAQFNLQIYEIKPGNEPYIVGRANYTDRNITPNQIRQLSFYGSSCSHIFQAGSKLRIVLTNIDNIDNDPFLRTNPYVLPSFQQATNIIYMNPANPTYIQLPMIGWVTISVNPISTSVPDDYSLSQNYPNPFNPSTKIRFELPKSSHVNLVIYDAVGRQVATLADDRYNAGTYEAEWKASDFSSGVYFYRLTTESFISTKKMLLIK
;
A
#
# COMPACT_ATOMS: atom_id res chain seq x y z
N MET A 1 20.51 -7.95 -44.32
CA MET A 1 21.21 -6.64 -44.40
C MET A 1 20.38 -5.63 -43.64
N GLY A 2 20.68 -5.42 -42.40
CA GLY A 2 19.98 -4.48 -41.51
C GLY A 2 20.86 -3.27 -41.28
N SER A 3 20.47 -2.11 -41.78
CA SER A 3 21.13 -0.84 -41.56
C SER A 3 20.65 -0.23 -40.24
N SER A 4 21.53 -0.16 -39.25
CA SER A 4 21.30 0.57 -38.02
C SER A 4 21.43 2.08 -38.24
N ILE A 5 20.36 2.82 -38.14
CA ILE A 5 20.36 4.28 -38.14
C ILE A 5 20.79 4.74 -36.72
N ARG A 6 22.01 5.28 -36.60
CA ARG A 6 22.46 6.01 -35.42
C ARG A 6 21.96 7.47 -35.51
N ILE A 7 20.97 7.82 -34.76
CA ILE A 7 20.53 9.22 -34.58
C ILE A 7 21.42 9.88 -33.53
N LYS A 8 22.19 10.92 -33.91
CA LYS A 8 22.89 11.80 -33.01
C LYS A 8 21.86 12.74 -32.34
N MET A 9 21.60 12.53 -31.08
CA MET A 9 20.65 13.35 -30.31
C MET A 9 21.33 14.62 -29.76
N ASN A 10 20.73 15.78 -30.01
CA ASN A 10 21.09 17.07 -29.44
C ASN A 10 20.46 17.19 -28.01
N LYS A 11 21.12 17.87 -27.07
CA LYS A 11 20.68 18.00 -25.67
C LYS A 11 19.26 18.56 -25.45
N SER A 12 18.66 19.22 -26.46
CA SER A 12 17.29 19.72 -26.41
C SER A 12 16.21 18.65 -26.70
N SER A 13 16.60 17.51 -27.30
CA SER A 13 15.66 16.41 -27.61
C SER A 13 15.49 15.41 -26.47
N SER A 14 16.38 15.42 -25.47
CA SER A 14 16.30 14.50 -24.32
C SER A 14 15.11 14.81 -23.41
N THR A 15 14.73 16.09 -23.28
CA THR A 15 13.58 16.52 -22.47
C THR A 15 12.26 16.13 -23.12
N ALA A 16 12.17 16.22 -24.45
CA ALA A 16 10.95 15.85 -25.19
C ALA A 16 10.72 14.32 -25.18
N ILE A 17 11.76 13.51 -25.26
CA ILE A 17 11.65 12.04 -25.23
C ILE A 17 11.33 11.52 -23.82
N LEU A 18 11.81 12.19 -22.76
CA LEU A 18 11.43 11.90 -21.38
C LEU A 18 9.95 12.27 -21.11
N ILE A 19 9.43 13.34 -21.71
CA ILE A 19 8.02 13.74 -21.64
C ILE A 19 7.14 12.72 -22.36
N VAL A 20 7.52 12.26 -23.54
CA VAL A 20 6.78 11.23 -24.29
C VAL A 20 6.83 9.87 -23.60
N GLY A 21 7.98 9.47 -23.05
CA GLY A 21 8.10 8.22 -22.27
C GLY A 21 7.30 8.25 -20.97
N PHE A 22 7.15 9.42 -20.35
CA PHE A 22 6.38 9.61 -19.12
C PHE A 22 4.87 9.73 -19.42
N LEU A 23 4.47 10.38 -20.50
CA LEU A 23 3.09 10.39 -21.00
C LEU A 23 2.64 8.97 -21.40
N LEU A 24 3.52 8.15 -21.97
CA LEU A 24 3.22 6.75 -22.27
C LEU A 24 3.09 5.88 -21.01
N LEU A 25 3.84 6.17 -19.95
CA LEU A 25 3.68 5.49 -18.65
C LEU A 25 2.42 5.92 -17.90
N PHE A 26 1.99 7.18 -18.01
CA PHE A 26 0.72 7.66 -17.45
C PHE A 26 -0.47 7.25 -18.33
N ASN A 27 -0.35 7.29 -19.66
CA ASN A 27 -1.44 6.88 -20.55
C ASN A 27 -1.76 5.37 -20.47
N ASN A 28 -0.78 4.51 -20.14
CA ASN A 28 -1.07 3.10 -19.86
C ASN A 28 -1.68 2.86 -18.46
N LEU A 29 -1.72 3.88 -17.59
CA LEU A 29 -2.20 3.76 -16.22
C LEU A 29 -3.53 4.50 -15.96
N GLN A 30 -4.01 5.33 -16.90
CA GLN A 30 -5.12 6.25 -16.62
C GLN A 30 -6.46 5.91 -17.27
N SER A 31 -6.54 5.07 -18.30
CA SER A 31 -7.80 4.82 -19.00
C SER A 31 -8.25 3.37 -18.83
N GLN A 32 -8.70 3.02 -17.62
CA GLN A 32 -9.06 1.63 -17.34
C GLN A 32 -10.55 1.41 -17.06
N TYR A 33 -11.42 2.42 -17.25
CA TYR A 33 -12.87 2.23 -17.06
C TYR A 33 -13.53 1.63 -18.29
N ARG A 34 -13.08 0.42 -18.68
CA ARG A 34 -13.56 -0.32 -19.86
C ARG A 34 -14.67 -1.30 -19.52
N PHE A 35 -15.61 -0.93 -18.67
CA PHE A 35 -16.76 -1.81 -18.47
C PHE A 35 -17.65 -1.79 -19.74
N LYS A 36 -18.06 -2.99 -20.15
CA LYS A 36 -18.85 -3.16 -21.38
C LYS A 36 -20.28 -2.68 -21.16
N PRO A 37 -20.93 -2.12 -22.22
CA PRO A 37 -22.37 -1.91 -22.24
C PRO A 37 -23.11 -3.20 -21.88
N ARG A 38 -24.17 -3.08 -21.07
CA ARG A 38 -24.93 -4.23 -20.55
C ARG A 38 -26.21 -4.52 -21.35
N HIS A 39 -26.61 -3.60 -22.20
CA HIS A 39 -27.81 -3.76 -23.02
C HIS A 39 -27.46 -4.21 -24.42
N GLU A 40 -27.47 -5.51 -24.65
CA GLU A 40 -27.31 -6.05 -26.00
C GLU A 40 -28.35 -5.45 -26.96
N GLY A 41 -27.87 -4.81 -28.04
CA GLY A 41 -28.73 -4.26 -29.11
C GLY A 41 -29.20 -2.82 -28.91
N ARG A 42 -28.85 -2.08 -27.86
CA ARG A 42 -29.16 -0.65 -27.78
C ARG A 42 -28.27 0.10 -28.76
N GLY A 43 -27.22 0.40 -28.85
CA GLY A 43 -26.39 1.06 -29.87
C GLY A 43 -27.05 2.32 -30.46
N PHE A 44 -27.55 3.21 -29.60
CA PHE A 44 -28.17 4.47 -30.01
C PHE A 44 -27.17 5.37 -30.75
N ASN A 45 -27.67 6.17 -31.71
CA ASN A 45 -26.88 7.30 -32.19
C ASN A 45 -26.70 8.31 -31.06
N VAL A 46 -25.54 8.97 -31.05
CA VAL A 46 -25.13 9.81 -29.94
C VAL A 46 -24.88 11.25 -30.41
N THR A 47 -25.53 12.20 -29.76
CA THR A 47 -25.20 13.61 -29.89
C THR A 47 -24.05 13.97 -28.95
N ARG A 48 -22.99 14.57 -29.49
CA ARG A 48 -21.85 15.15 -28.76
C ARG A 48 -21.91 16.67 -28.75
N VAL A 49 -21.68 17.28 -27.57
CA VAL A 49 -21.61 18.75 -27.42
C VAL A 49 -20.37 19.12 -26.59
N ASP A 50 -19.43 19.83 -27.22
CA ASP A 50 -18.26 20.41 -26.57
C ASP A 50 -18.53 21.86 -26.17
N PHE A 51 -18.17 22.28 -24.95
CA PHE A 51 -18.43 23.63 -24.46
C PHE A 51 -17.58 23.96 -23.25
N MET A 52 -17.55 25.26 -22.87
CA MET A 52 -16.92 25.74 -21.65
C MET A 52 -17.99 26.01 -20.60
N LEU A 53 -17.84 25.41 -19.41
CA LEU A 53 -18.75 25.58 -18.27
C LEU A 53 -18.12 26.54 -17.25
N ALA A 54 -18.85 27.62 -16.90
CA ALA A 54 -18.40 28.57 -15.89
C ALA A 54 -18.66 28.06 -14.47
N MET A 55 -17.60 28.06 -13.66
CA MET A 55 -17.65 27.76 -12.23
C MET A 55 -18.13 28.99 -11.44
N ASN A 56 -18.31 28.84 -10.13
CA ASN A 56 -18.84 29.92 -9.27
C ASN A 56 -17.90 31.13 -9.17
N ASP A 57 -16.61 30.92 -9.38
CA ASP A 57 -15.58 32.00 -9.40
C ASP A 57 -15.28 32.52 -10.81
N GLY A 58 -16.09 32.15 -11.80
CA GLY A 58 -15.91 32.56 -13.21
C GLY A 58 -14.86 31.69 -13.96
N THR A 59 -14.20 30.73 -13.34
CA THR A 59 -13.29 29.79 -14.00
C THR A 59 -14.05 28.98 -15.04
N LEU A 60 -13.52 28.90 -16.26
CA LEU A 60 -14.10 28.11 -17.34
C LEU A 60 -13.47 26.70 -17.39
N LEU A 61 -14.28 25.66 -17.32
CA LEU A 61 -13.85 24.28 -17.50
C LEU A 61 -14.20 23.75 -18.88
N ASP A 62 -13.28 23.03 -19.50
CA ASP A 62 -13.47 22.36 -20.78
C ASP A 62 -14.28 21.08 -20.60
N CYS A 63 -15.48 21.05 -21.17
CA CYS A 63 -16.49 20.01 -20.95
C CYS A 63 -16.95 19.39 -22.27
N THR A 64 -17.38 18.13 -22.19
CA THR A 64 -18.13 17.46 -23.25
C THR A 64 -19.29 16.68 -22.61
N ARG A 65 -20.45 16.71 -23.23
CA ARG A 65 -21.57 15.83 -22.89
C ARG A 65 -21.97 15.01 -24.11
N PHE A 66 -22.39 13.77 -23.84
CA PHE A 66 -22.97 12.88 -24.84
C PHE A 66 -24.34 12.43 -24.34
N PHE A 67 -25.26 12.20 -25.26
CA PHE A 67 -26.57 11.66 -24.96
C PHE A 67 -27.17 10.98 -26.20
N PRO A 68 -28.06 9.97 -26.02
CA PRO A 68 -28.75 9.36 -27.14
C PRO A 68 -29.61 10.38 -27.90
N ASP A 69 -29.64 10.27 -29.24
CA ASP A 69 -30.52 11.11 -30.10
C ASP A 69 -32.01 10.73 -29.95
N GLU A 70 -32.30 9.65 -29.24
CA GLU A 70 -33.66 9.13 -29.03
C GLU A 70 -34.43 9.92 -27.95
N THR A 71 -35.74 9.76 -27.96
CA THR A 71 -36.59 10.33 -26.90
C THR A 71 -36.25 9.70 -25.53
N PRO A 72 -35.97 10.50 -24.51
CA PRO A 72 -35.65 9.97 -23.20
C PRO A 72 -36.77 9.12 -22.62
N PRO A 73 -36.45 8.09 -21.84
CA PRO A 73 -37.47 7.33 -21.09
C PRO A 73 -38.20 8.24 -20.11
N ALA A 74 -39.36 7.77 -19.60
CA ALA A 74 -40.09 8.50 -18.58
C ALA A 74 -39.19 8.78 -17.36
N GLY A 75 -39.05 10.06 -17.03
CA GLY A 75 -38.15 10.52 -15.96
C GLY A 75 -36.72 10.93 -16.42
N GLY A 76 -36.38 10.74 -17.70
CA GLY A 76 -35.06 11.11 -18.27
C GLY A 76 -34.05 9.99 -18.27
N TRP A 77 -32.93 10.20 -18.99
CA TRP A 77 -31.79 9.27 -19.01
C TRP A 77 -31.07 9.24 -17.66
N PRO A 78 -30.59 8.07 -17.20
CA PRO A 78 -29.60 8.04 -16.12
C PRO A 78 -28.35 8.80 -16.57
N ALA A 79 -27.62 9.41 -15.63
CA ALA A 79 -26.45 10.19 -15.96
C ALA A 79 -25.18 9.70 -15.25
N LEU A 80 -24.06 9.68 -15.97
CA LEU A 80 -22.75 9.30 -15.46
C LEU A 80 -21.73 10.40 -15.73
N ILE A 81 -21.06 10.87 -14.67
CA ILE A 81 -20.00 11.88 -14.71
C ILE A 81 -18.65 11.17 -14.59
N TYR A 82 -17.80 11.30 -15.60
CA TYR A 82 -16.43 10.81 -15.60
C TYR A 82 -15.47 11.85 -15.09
N CYS A 83 -14.60 11.46 -14.19
CA CYS A 83 -13.64 12.32 -13.51
C CYS A 83 -12.22 11.77 -13.69
N HIS A 84 -11.39 12.48 -14.48
CA HIS A 84 -10.03 12.07 -14.79
C HIS A 84 -9.07 12.18 -13.58
N GLY A 85 -7.96 11.43 -13.60
CA GLY A 85 -6.87 11.52 -12.64
C GLY A 85 -6.08 12.83 -12.72
N PHE A 86 -5.19 13.09 -11.72
CA PHE A 86 -4.40 14.32 -11.70
C PHE A 86 -3.41 14.39 -12.87
N GLY A 87 -3.39 15.55 -13.55
CA GLY A 87 -2.57 15.78 -14.76
C GLY A 87 -3.24 15.32 -16.06
N GLY A 88 -4.39 14.63 -15.97
CA GLY A 88 -5.21 14.20 -17.11
C GLY A 88 -6.12 15.30 -17.66
N THR A 89 -6.94 14.90 -18.62
CA THR A 89 -7.93 15.76 -19.28
C THR A 89 -9.17 14.94 -19.64
N LYS A 90 -10.27 15.60 -20.01
CA LYS A 90 -11.50 14.93 -20.49
C LYS A 90 -11.28 13.97 -21.66
N TYR A 91 -10.22 14.17 -22.46
CA TYR A 91 -9.94 13.38 -23.66
C TYR A 91 -9.65 11.91 -23.38
N GLU A 92 -9.24 11.60 -22.17
CA GLU A 92 -8.98 10.21 -21.73
C GLU A 92 -10.27 9.40 -21.59
N ASP A 93 -11.35 10.06 -21.18
CA ASP A 93 -12.64 9.46 -20.89
C ASP A 93 -13.65 9.54 -22.06
N LEU A 94 -13.36 10.36 -23.10
CA LEU A 94 -14.29 10.58 -24.23
C LEU A 94 -14.80 9.29 -24.87
N PRO A 95 -13.93 8.29 -25.22
CA PRO A 95 -14.40 7.08 -25.88
C PRO A 95 -15.39 6.26 -25.04
N TYR A 96 -15.13 6.18 -23.73
CA TYR A 96 -15.98 5.44 -22.80
C TYR A 96 -17.29 6.14 -22.54
N ALA A 97 -17.25 7.48 -22.42
CA ALA A 97 -18.43 8.30 -22.24
C ALA A 97 -19.35 8.23 -23.47
N GLU A 98 -18.81 8.20 -24.69
CA GLU A 98 -19.55 8.04 -25.93
C GLU A 98 -20.19 6.63 -26.01
N GLU A 99 -19.44 5.57 -25.70
CA GLU A 99 -19.94 4.19 -25.65
C GLU A 99 -21.09 4.01 -24.66
N GLN A 100 -20.96 4.58 -23.46
CA GLN A 100 -22.03 4.53 -22.47
C GLN A 100 -23.26 5.37 -22.87
N ALA A 101 -23.06 6.47 -23.60
CA ALA A 101 -24.18 7.22 -24.16
C ALA A 101 -24.94 6.40 -25.21
N ALA A 102 -24.22 5.64 -26.05
CA ALA A 102 -24.85 4.72 -27.00
C ALA A 102 -25.66 3.59 -26.30
N ASP A 103 -25.33 3.27 -25.06
CA ASP A 103 -26.07 2.30 -24.22
C ASP A 103 -27.24 2.91 -23.44
N GLY A 104 -27.51 4.20 -23.59
CA GLY A 104 -28.69 4.86 -23.00
C GLY A 104 -28.44 5.69 -21.78
N PHE A 105 -27.23 6.26 -21.64
CA PHE A 105 -26.90 7.20 -20.58
C PHE A 105 -26.73 8.62 -21.11
N PHE A 106 -26.99 9.60 -20.27
CA PHE A 106 -26.42 10.92 -20.42
C PHE A 106 -25.02 10.91 -19.79
N THR A 107 -23.98 11.11 -20.55
CA THR A 107 -22.61 11.11 -20.02
C THR A 107 -21.98 12.51 -20.07
N PHE A 108 -21.13 12.77 -19.08
CA PHE A 108 -20.47 14.07 -18.93
C PHE A 108 -19.01 13.85 -18.57
N VAL A 109 -18.11 14.46 -19.35
CA VAL A 109 -16.68 14.48 -19.10
C VAL A 109 -16.20 15.94 -19.03
N TYR A 110 -15.22 16.23 -18.19
CA TYR A 110 -14.66 17.56 -18.06
C TYR A 110 -13.19 17.52 -17.66
N THR A 111 -12.44 18.53 -18.09
CA THR A 111 -11.08 18.75 -17.61
C THR A 111 -11.12 19.62 -16.37
N MET A 112 -10.53 19.13 -15.26
CA MET A 112 -10.53 19.84 -13.97
C MET A 112 -9.73 21.14 -14.04
N ARG A 113 -10.02 22.08 -13.13
CA ARG A 113 -9.38 23.40 -13.09
C ARG A 113 -7.85 23.31 -13.05
N GLY A 114 -7.20 24.22 -13.74
CA GLY A 114 -5.73 24.30 -13.78
C GLY A 114 -5.05 23.20 -14.58
N GLN A 115 -5.81 22.34 -15.28
CA GLN A 115 -5.29 21.26 -16.11
C GLN A 115 -5.75 21.43 -17.55
N GLY A 116 -4.97 20.96 -18.51
CA GLY A 116 -5.26 21.11 -19.93
C GLY A 116 -5.62 22.56 -20.31
N ILE A 117 -6.70 22.74 -21.09
CA ILE A 117 -7.21 24.05 -21.51
C ILE A 117 -8.24 24.65 -20.55
N SER A 118 -8.66 23.93 -19.50
CA SER A 118 -9.51 24.47 -18.44
C SER A 118 -8.82 25.63 -17.72
N GLY A 119 -9.57 26.67 -17.40
CA GLY A 119 -9.07 27.85 -16.73
C GLY A 119 -8.62 27.62 -15.27
N GLY A 120 -8.21 28.70 -14.62
CA GLY A 120 -7.88 28.72 -13.21
C GLY A 120 -6.56 28.05 -12.84
N LYS A 121 -6.42 27.77 -11.54
CA LYS A 121 -5.26 27.10 -10.93
C LYS A 121 -5.74 26.04 -9.96
N THR A 122 -5.13 24.86 -9.99
CA THR A 122 -5.46 23.78 -9.06
C THR A 122 -4.92 24.05 -7.66
N ASN A 123 -5.69 23.64 -6.66
CA ASN A 123 -5.25 23.56 -5.28
C ASN A 123 -4.83 22.12 -4.88
N LEU A 124 -4.57 21.26 -5.88
CA LEU A 124 -4.08 19.90 -5.70
C LEU A 124 -5.07 19.02 -4.90
N ILE A 125 -6.21 18.71 -5.52
CA ILE A 125 -7.26 17.85 -4.95
C ILE A 125 -7.78 18.44 -3.61
N SER A 126 -8.70 19.37 -3.67
CA SER A 126 -9.17 20.07 -2.48
C SER A 126 -10.66 20.41 -2.55
N THR A 127 -11.13 21.06 -1.50
CA THR A 127 -12.50 21.64 -1.47
C THR A 127 -12.78 22.62 -2.61
N LEU A 128 -11.76 23.18 -3.26
CA LEU A 128 -11.93 24.05 -4.43
C LEU A 128 -12.39 23.22 -5.64
N GLU A 129 -11.70 22.11 -5.96
CA GLU A 129 -12.06 21.19 -7.03
C GLU A 129 -13.37 20.45 -6.70
N MET A 130 -13.61 20.15 -5.42
CA MET A 130 -14.89 19.62 -4.94
C MET A 130 -16.06 20.56 -5.24
N GLY A 131 -15.87 21.87 -5.03
CA GLY A 131 -16.88 22.89 -5.36
C GLY A 131 -17.19 22.95 -6.85
N ASP A 132 -16.19 22.80 -7.70
CA ASP A 132 -16.37 22.68 -9.15
C ASP A 132 -17.18 21.44 -9.53
N PHE A 133 -16.84 20.29 -8.95
CA PHE A 133 -17.58 19.06 -9.19
C PHE A 133 -19.05 19.18 -8.75
N THR A 134 -19.32 19.80 -7.60
CA THR A 134 -20.69 20.07 -7.16
C THR A 134 -21.45 20.93 -8.19
N LYS A 135 -20.78 21.92 -8.78
CA LYS A 135 -21.35 22.75 -9.86
C LYS A 135 -21.63 21.93 -11.13
N VAL A 136 -20.72 20.99 -11.49
CA VAL A 136 -20.91 20.05 -12.60
C VAL A 136 -22.14 19.17 -12.35
N VAL A 137 -22.28 18.57 -11.17
CA VAL A 137 -23.47 17.77 -10.80
C VAL A 137 -24.75 18.57 -10.96
N ASN A 138 -24.78 19.81 -10.47
CA ASN A 138 -25.94 20.69 -10.60
C ASN A 138 -26.26 21.03 -12.07
N TYR A 139 -25.22 21.25 -12.88
CA TYR A 139 -25.40 21.45 -14.32
C TYR A 139 -25.99 20.21 -14.99
N VAL A 140 -25.49 19.02 -14.72
CA VAL A 140 -26.02 17.76 -15.26
C VAL A 140 -27.47 17.57 -14.86
N LYS A 141 -27.81 17.78 -13.58
CA LYS A 141 -29.19 17.71 -13.08
C LYS A 141 -30.14 18.76 -13.66
N SER A 142 -29.63 19.87 -14.18
CA SER A 142 -30.43 20.92 -14.83
C SER A 142 -30.86 20.59 -16.27
N GLN A 143 -30.32 19.52 -16.86
CA GLN A 143 -30.66 19.10 -18.21
C GLN A 143 -32.03 18.42 -18.23
N SER A 144 -32.96 18.88 -19.08
CA SER A 144 -34.34 18.39 -19.14
C SER A 144 -34.46 16.89 -19.54
N ILE A 145 -33.43 16.36 -20.16
CA ILE A 145 -33.36 14.96 -20.59
C ILE A 145 -32.74 14.02 -19.54
N VAL A 146 -32.29 14.54 -18.39
CA VAL A 146 -31.61 13.78 -17.34
C VAL A 146 -32.58 13.43 -16.21
N ASN A 147 -32.49 12.19 -15.73
CA ASN A 147 -33.16 11.78 -14.49
C ASN A 147 -32.34 12.28 -13.29
N VAL A 148 -32.85 13.32 -12.63
CA VAL A 148 -32.16 14.00 -11.50
C VAL A 148 -31.86 13.09 -10.31
N ASN A 149 -32.61 11.96 -10.20
CA ASN A 149 -32.44 10.97 -9.13
C ASN A 149 -31.46 9.84 -9.49
N ARG A 150 -30.96 9.83 -10.75
CA ARG A 150 -30.07 8.78 -11.28
C ARG A 150 -28.79 9.39 -11.85
N VAL A 151 -28.10 10.19 -11.03
CA VAL A 151 -26.83 10.81 -11.39
C VAL A 151 -25.71 10.17 -10.55
N GLY A 152 -24.77 9.49 -11.21
CA GLY A 152 -23.60 8.86 -10.60
C GLY A 152 -22.30 9.50 -11.06
N ALA A 153 -21.21 9.10 -10.42
CA ALA A 153 -19.87 9.51 -10.78
C ALA A 153 -18.88 8.34 -10.71
N ILE A 154 -17.90 8.37 -11.60
CA ILE A 154 -16.79 7.41 -11.65
C ILE A 154 -15.48 8.16 -11.88
N GLY A 155 -14.43 7.73 -11.24
CA GLY A 155 -13.08 8.20 -11.49
C GLY A 155 -12.05 7.59 -10.57
N GLY A 156 -10.78 7.73 -10.95
CA GLY A 156 -9.65 7.24 -10.18
C GLY A 156 -8.74 8.36 -9.66
N SER A 157 -8.02 8.10 -8.57
CA SER A 157 -7.08 9.06 -7.99
C SER A 157 -7.78 10.38 -7.64
N GLN A 158 -7.38 11.50 -8.21
CA GLN A 158 -8.10 12.77 -8.11
C GLN A 158 -9.58 12.62 -8.47
N GLY A 159 -9.85 11.88 -9.56
CA GLY A 159 -11.20 11.67 -10.07
C GLY A 159 -12.08 10.81 -9.17
N GLY A 160 -11.53 9.89 -8.40
CA GLY A 160 -12.23 9.12 -7.38
C GLY A 160 -12.42 9.91 -6.08
N THR A 161 -11.38 10.63 -5.67
CA THR A 161 -11.36 11.40 -4.41
C THR A 161 -12.38 12.55 -4.41
N ILE A 162 -12.48 13.32 -5.51
CA ILE A 162 -13.34 14.51 -5.58
C ILE A 162 -14.83 14.18 -5.46
N PRO A 163 -15.41 13.23 -6.21
CA PRO A 163 -16.82 12.84 -6.04
C PRO A 163 -17.13 12.30 -4.64
N PHE A 164 -16.24 11.49 -4.07
CA PHE A 164 -16.40 10.96 -2.73
C PHE A 164 -16.39 12.09 -1.68
N MET A 165 -15.41 13.00 -1.75
CA MET A 165 -15.37 14.18 -0.89
C MET A 165 -16.64 15.03 -1.03
N ALA A 166 -17.13 15.26 -2.25
CA ALA A 166 -18.32 16.04 -2.51
C ALA A 166 -19.59 15.40 -1.92
N ALA A 167 -19.75 14.09 -2.04
CA ALA A 167 -20.85 13.37 -1.42
C ALA A 167 -20.80 13.45 0.12
N CYS A 168 -19.62 13.32 0.73
CA CYS A 168 -19.42 13.52 2.16
C CYS A 168 -19.73 14.97 2.62
N ASN A 169 -19.74 15.91 1.71
CA ASN A 169 -20.07 17.34 1.95
C ASN A 169 -21.43 17.75 1.39
N GLY A 170 -22.34 16.81 1.15
CA GLY A 170 -23.75 17.07 0.85
C GLY A 170 -24.10 17.14 -0.64
N THR A 171 -23.18 16.86 -1.57
CA THR A 171 -23.52 16.72 -2.99
C THR A 171 -24.28 15.43 -3.20
N SER A 172 -25.55 15.54 -3.62
CA SER A 172 -26.42 14.36 -3.81
C SER A 172 -26.07 13.63 -5.10
N LEU A 173 -25.66 12.36 -4.97
CA LEU A 173 -25.42 11.41 -6.04
C LEU A 173 -26.22 10.14 -5.80
N ARG A 174 -26.55 9.40 -6.88
CA ARG A 174 -27.21 8.11 -6.79
C ARG A 174 -26.24 7.00 -6.41
N CYS A 175 -25.03 7.03 -6.96
CA CYS A 175 -23.92 6.14 -6.60
C CYS A 175 -22.56 6.73 -7.02
N ILE A 176 -21.51 6.13 -6.49
CA ILE A 176 -20.12 6.54 -6.76
C ILE A 176 -19.28 5.28 -6.99
N VAL A 177 -18.39 5.34 -7.98
CA VAL A 177 -17.20 4.47 -8.11
C VAL A 177 -15.98 5.34 -7.85
N SER A 178 -15.27 5.05 -6.77
CA SER A 178 -14.14 5.83 -6.25
C SER A 178 -12.89 4.96 -6.23
N ASP A 179 -12.11 5.01 -7.31
CA ASP A 179 -10.93 4.19 -7.44
C ASP A 179 -9.69 4.89 -6.91
N VAL A 180 -8.81 4.13 -6.26
CA VAL A 180 -7.51 4.57 -5.70
C VAL A 180 -7.60 5.94 -5.05
N SER A 181 -8.54 6.08 -4.14
CA SER A 181 -8.78 7.30 -3.37
C SER A 181 -8.84 6.96 -1.89
N ASN A 182 -8.59 7.94 -1.02
CA ASN A 182 -8.84 7.76 0.40
C ASN A 182 -9.17 9.09 1.10
N PRO A 183 -9.90 9.06 2.24
CA PRO A 183 -10.35 10.28 2.90
C PRO A 183 -9.25 11.07 3.62
N LYS A 184 -8.01 10.53 3.72
CA LYS A 184 -6.82 11.19 4.29
C LYS A 184 -5.65 11.25 3.32
N PHE A 185 -5.88 11.12 2.03
CA PHE A 185 -4.84 10.97 0.99
C PHE A 185 -3.68 11.97 1.09
N ALA A 186 -3.94 13.19 1.47
CA ALA A 186 -2.90 14.23 1.58
C ALA A 186 -1.88 13.93 2.69
N SER A 187 -2.26 13.22 3.76
CA SER A 187 -1.32 12.74 4.78
C SER A 187 -0.37 11.67 4.23
N ASP A 188 -0.80 10.93 3.22
CA ASP A 188 0.01 9.86 2.64
C ASP A 188 1.21 10.38 1.85
N TRP A 189 1.15 11.61 1.37
CA TRP A 189 2.27 12.25 0.68
C TRP A 189 3.45 12.53 1.61
N ILE A 190 3.17 12.69 2.91
CA ILE A 190 4.19 12.86 3.96
C ILE A 190 3.91 11.85 5.08
N TYR A 191 3.74 10.58 4.71
CA TYR A 191 3.39 9.52 5.64
C TYR A 191 4.53 9.26 6.61
N ASN A 192 4.21 9.22 7.93
CA ASN A 192 5.20 9.05 8.99
C ASN A 192 6.36 10.06 8.89
N LYS A 193 6.06 11.31 8.56
CA LYS A 193 7.04 12.38 8.36
C LYS A 193 8.08 12.12 7.25
N SER A 194 7.87 11.14 6.40
CA SER A 194 8.68 10.84 5.21
C SER A 194 7.96 11.38 3.97
N VAL A 195 8.65 12.17 3.17
CA VAL A 195 8.10 12.72 1.93
C VAL A 195 8.12 11.65 0.84
N LYS A 196 6.95 11.29 0.29
CA LYS A 196 6.90 10.37 -0.85
C LYS A 196 7.45 11.00 -2.11
N MET A 197 8.22 10.25 -2.89
CA MET A 197 8.75 10.72 -4.18
C MET A 197 7.65 11.08 -5.18
N SER A 198 6.50 10.43 -5.10
CA SER A 198 5.32 10.74 -5.91
C SER A 198 4.82 12.17 -5.72
N LEU A 199 4.84 12.71 -4.49
CA LEU A 199 4.52 14.13 -4.24
C LEU A 199 5.53 15.05 -4.95
N LEU A 200 6.83 14.76 -4.85
CA LEU A 200 7.87 15.54 -5.53
C LEU A 200 7.67 15.55 -7.05
N TRP A 201 7.31 14.41 -7.62
CA TRP A 201 7.01 14.31 -9.06
C TRP A 201 5.79 15.15 -9.43
N THR A 202 4.71 15.07 -8.65
CA THR A 202 3.51 15.89 -8.84
C THR A 202 3.84 17.39 -8.83
N LEU A 203 4.58 17.84 -7.82
CA LEU A 203 4.96 19.26 -7.68
C LEU A 203 5.99 19.72 -8.72
N SER A 204 6.60 18.81 -9.46
CA SER A 204 7.58 19.11 -10.52
C SER A 204 6.96 19.13 -11.92
N TYR A 205 5.63 19.02 -12.06
CA TYR A 205 4.98 19.14 -13.35
C TYR A 205 5.25 20.50 -13.98
N ASP A 206 5.40 20.49 -15.32
CA ASP A 206 5.50 21.70 -16.10
C ASP A 206 4.21 22.53 -15.95
N THR A 207 4.36 23.83 -15.77
CA THR A 207 3.25 24.78 -15.67
C THR A 207 2.41 24.86 -16.96
N THR A 208 2.85 24.30 -18.06
CA THR A 208 2.07 24.15 -19.29
C THR A 208 1.00 23.05 -19.18
N ILE A 209 1.23 22.03 -18.37
CA ILE A 209 0.30 20.89 -18.16
C ILE A 209 -0.61 21.16 -16.98
N VAL A 210 -0.04 21.59 -15.84
CA VAL A 210 -0.76 21.84 -14.59
C VAL A 210 -0.39 23.21 -14.05
N ARG A 211 -1.38 24.04 -13.75
CA ARG A 211 -1.21 25.37 -13.17
C ARG A 211 -1.62 25.36 -11.71
N TYR A 212 -0.64 25.47 -10.81
CA TYR A 212 -0.84 25.46 -9.36
C TYR A 212 -1.12 26.85 -8.79
N ASN A 213 -1.90 26.91 -7.71
CA ASN A 213 -2.01 28.10 -6.88
C ASN A 213 -0.71 28.34 -6.06
N ASN A 214 -0.65 29.50 -5.39
CA ASN A 214 0.56 29.92 -4.68
C ASN A 214 0.87 29.03 -3.46
N LEU A 215 -0.16 28.52 -2.77
CA LEU A 215 0.03 27.64 -1.60
C LEU A 215 0.68 26.32 -2.01
N VAL A 216 0.20 25.70 -3.10
CA VAL A 216 0.77 24.44 -3.60
C VAL A 216 2.21 24.67 -4.07
N LYS A 217 2.51 25.81 -4.70
CA LYS A 217 3.89 26.15 -5.06
C LYS A 217 4.80 26.30 -3.83
N ALA A 218 4.25 26.79 -2.71
CA ALA A 218 5.01 26.88 -1.47
C ALA A 218 5.40 25.51 -0.91
N PHE A 219 4.61 24.44 -1.14
CA PHE A 219 4.96 23.09 -0.68
C PHE A 219 6.32 22.64 -1.24
N ARG A 220 6.57 22.86 -2.53
CA ARG A 220 7.87 22.58 -3.12
C ARG A 220 9.00 23.36 -2.44
N THR A 221 8.79 24.66 -2.20
CA THR A 221 9.78 25.51 -1.54
C THR A 221 10.09 25.03 -0.11
N TRP A 222 9.06 24.58 0.62
CA TRP A 222 9.22 24.08 1.98
C TRP A 222 9.93 22.73 2.02
N ILE A 223 9.66 21.82 1.07
CA ILE A 223 10.39 20.58 0.93
C ILE A 223 11.87 20.86 0.64
N LEU A 224 12.17 21.80 -0.28
CA LEU A 224 13.54 22.20 -0.61
C LEU A 224 14.32 22.75 0.58
N ALA A 225 13.65 23.52 1.45
CA ALA A 225 14.29 24.06 2.63
C ALA A 225 14.68 22.99 3.67
N ASP A 226 13.93 21.88 3.74
CA ASP A 226 14.10 20.72 4.64
C ASP A 226 14.37 21.07 6.12
N THR A 227 13.89 22.28 6.55
CA THR A 227 14.00 22.75 7.93
C THR A 227 12.78 22.33 8.74
N HIS A 228 12.93 22.26 10.08
CA HIS A 228 11.86 21.81 10.97
C HIS A 228 10.59 22.67 10.84
N ASP A 229 10.72 24.00 10.84
CA ASP A 229 9.61 24.94 10.72
C ASP A 229 8.86 24.83 9.38
N LYS A 230 9.58 24.63 8.27
CA LYS A 230 8.98 24.42 6.95
C LYS A 230 8.30 23.07 6.85
N TYR A 231 8.87 22.07 7.49
CA TYR A 231 8.27 20.74 7.55
C TYR A 231 6.97 20.76 8.37
N ASP A 232 6.94 21.44 9.51
CA ASP A 232 5.72 21.66 10.30
C ASP A 232 4.66 22.42 9.49
N SER A 233 5.10 23.38 8.66
CA SER A 233 4.21 24.06 7.71
C SER A 233 3.60 23.06 6.71
N LEU A 234 4.39 22.13 6.14
CA LEU A 234 3.87 21.09 5.24
C LEU A 234 2.81 20.22 5.93
N LEU A 235 3.10 19.74 7.14
CA LEU A 235 2.17 18.91 7.92
C LEU A 235 0.88 19.65 8.28
N THR A 236 0.94 20.97 8.43
CA THR A 236 -0.20 21.83 8.73
C THR A 236 -1.06 22.11 7.50
N TYR A 237 -0.44 22.52 6.39
CA TYR A 237 -1.16 23.06 5.24
C TYR A 237 -1.54 22.02 4.18
N ILE A 238 -0.80 20.91 4.04
CA ILE A 238 -1.14 19.86 3.07
C ILE A 238 -2.52 19.24 3.38
N PRO A 239 -2.89 18.91 4.63
CA PRO A 239 -4.21 18.37 4.95
C PRO A 239 -5.37 19.33 4.77
N GLN A 240 -5.13 20.65 4.83
CA GLN A 240 -6.20 21.67 4.81
C GLN A 240 -7.01 21.63 3.51
N GLY A 241 -8.32 21.46 3.66
CA GLY A 241 -9.26 21.35 2.56
C GLY A 241 -9.10 20.10 1.70
N ARG A 242 -8.34 19.10 2.19
CA ARG A 242 -8.08 17.82 1.49
C ARG A 242 -8.53 16.61 2.28
N HIS A 243 -8.47 16.66 3.62
CA HIS A 243 -8.99 15.59 4.48
C HIS A 243 -10.49 15.75 4.64
N PHE A 244 -11.20 14.63 4.50
CA PHE A 244 -12.65 14.56 4.73
C PHE A 244 -13.05 13.32 5.55
N SER A 245 -12.09 12.69 6.24
CA SER A 245 -12.34 11.47 7.01
C SER A 245 -13.38 11.64 8.13
N SER A 246 -13.50 12.84 8.69
CA SER A 246 -14.53 13.16 9.69
C SER A 246 -15.92 13.32 9.10
N GLN A 247 -16.03 13.49 7.78
CA GLN A 247 -17.28 13.64 7.03
C GLN A 247 -17.75 12.36 6.34
N VAL A 248 -16.98 11.27 6.39
CA VAL A 248 -17.30 10.02 5.66
C VAL A 248 -18.69 9.49 6.04
N GLY A 249 -19.10 9.61 7.31
CA GLY A 249 -20.42 9.22 7.78
C GLY A 249 -21.58 10.07 7.23
N ASN A 250 -21.30 11.21 6.61
CA ASN A 250 -22.33 12.03 5.96
C ASN A 250 -22.64 11.59 4.53
N ASN A 251 -21.85 10.69 3.96
CA ASN A 251 -22.12 10.14 2.62
C ASN A 251 -23.40 9.32 2.61
N ASN A 252 -24.36 9.73 1.81
CA ASN A 252 -25.64 9.01 1.61
C ASN A 252 -25.72 8.28 0.26
N ALA A 253 -24.66 8.35 -0.56
CA ALA A 253 -24.60 7.64 -1.83
C ALA A 253 -23.98 6.24 -1.64
N PRO A 254 -24.58 5.18 -2.18
CA PRO A 254 -23.90 3.91 -2.34
C PRO A 254 -22.54 4.09 -3.02
N ILE A 255 -21.50 3.47 -2.48
CA ILE A 255 -20.14 3.69 -2.97
C ILE A 255 -19.38 2.37 -3.15
N PHE A 256 -18.75 2.24 -4.32
CA PHE A 256 -17.74 1.22 -4.57
C PHE A 256 -16.37 1.87 -4.45
N ILE A 257 -15.56 1.40 -3.51
CA ILE A 257 -14.20 1.90 -3.28
C ILE A 257 -13.22 0.81 -3.70
N SER A 258 -12.32 1.13 -4.60
CA SER A 258 -11.17 0.29 -4.88
C SER A 258 -9.87 0.96 -4.51
N THR A 259 -8.89 0.18 -4.08
CA THR A 259 -7.57 0.68 -3.71
C THR A 259 -6.49 -0.36 -4.04
N CYS A 260 -5.32 0.12 -4.44
CA CYS A 260 -4.20 -0.74 -4.76
C CYS A 260 -3.28 -0.96 -3.56
N TRP A 261 -2.86 -2.20 -3.37
CA TRP A 261 -1.76 -2.49 -2.47
C TRP A 261 -0.49 -1.77 -2.92
N GLN A 262 0.26 -1.23 -1.96
CA GLN A 262 1.54 -0.53 -2.22
C GLN A 262 1.45 0.68 -3.18
N ASP A 263 0.31 1.34 -3.26
CA ASP A 263 0.16 2.55 -4.05
C ASP A 263 1.20 3.62 -3.68
N LYS A 264 1.82 4.23 -4.70
CA LYS A 264 2.87 5.25 -4.54
C LYS A 264 2.35 6.57 -4.01
N PHE A 265 1.07 6.88 -4.26
CA PHE A 265 0.46 8.16 -3.90
C PHE A 265 -0.38 8.03 -2.63
N PHE A 266 -1.24 7.02 -2.57
CA PHE A 266 -2.21 6.85 -1.51
C PHE A 266 -1.98 5.53 -0.79
N SER A 267 -2.23 5.49 0.52
CA SER A 267 -2.19 4.24 1.25
C SER A 267 -3.60 3.70 1.47
N THR A 268 -3.72 2.38 1.50
CA THR A 268 -4.98 1.69 1.73
C THR A 268 -5.47 1.83 3.19
N LYS A 269 -4.58 2.14 4.13
CA LYS A 269 -4.91 2.21 5.56
C LYS A 269 -6.03 3.21 5.89
N PRO A 270 -6.07 4.45 5.34
CA PRO A 270 -7.16 5.37 5.63
C PRO A 270 -8.52 4.91 5.11
N ASP A 271 -8.58 4.11 4.02
CA ASP A 271 -9.83 3.51 3.56
C ASP A 271 -10.32 2.46 4.56
N ILE A 272 -9.40 1.60 5.01
CA ILE A 272 -9.69 0.61 6.06
C ILE A 272 -10.19 1.29 7.34
N GLU A 273 -9.58 2.40 7.75
CA GLU A 273 -10.01 3.17 8.93
C GLU A 273 -11.37 3.87 8.74
N ALA A 274 -11.74 4.19 7.51
CA ALA A 274 -13.02 4.82 7.19
C ALA A 274 -14.19 3.84 7.19
N ILE A 275 -13.96 2.54 6.98
CA ILE A 275 -14.97 1.48 6.86
C ILE A 275 -16.08 1.57 7.93
N PRO A 276 -15.79 1.71 9.23
CA PRO A 276 -16.82 1.71 10.26
C PRO A 276 -17.78 2.91 10.18
N PHE A 277 -17.44 3.93 9.39
CA PHE A 277 -18.18 5.19 9.27
C PHE A 277 -18.86 5.35 7.91
N ILE A 278 -18.57 4.49 6.93
CA ILE A 278 -19.17 4.56 5.59
C ILE A 278 -20.65 4.18 5.68
N ASN A 279 -21.51 5.05 5.18
CA ASN A 279 -22.96 4.86 5.10
C ASN A 279 -23.46 5.42 3.75
N PRO A 280 -24.33 4.75 3.00
CA PRO A 280 -25.02 3.49 3.25
C PRO A 280 -24.31 2.26 2.67
N ASP A 281 -24.93 1.56 1.72
CA ASP A 281 -24.34 0.39 1.07
C ASP A 281 -23.01 0.69 0.42
N TYR A 282 -22.02 -0.15 0.66
CA TYR A 282 -20.70 -0.05 0.06
C TYR A 282 -20.13 -1.42 -0.29
N ARG A 283 -19.19 -1.42 -1.22
CA ARG A 283 -18.28 -2.53 -1.51
C ARG A 283 -16.87 -2.01 -1.58
N MET A 284 -15.93 -2.83 -1.14
CA MET A 284 -14.50 -2.48 -1.17
C MET A 284 -13.71 -3.56 -1.89
N TYR A 285 -12.84 -3.11 -2.80
CA TYR A 285 -11.91 -3.96 -3.48
C TYR A 285 -10.47 -3.51 -3.20
N PHE A 286 -9.66 -4.40 -2.62
CA PHE A 286 -8.23 -4.20 -2.36
C PHE A 286 -7.43 -5.06 -3.33
N GLY A 287 -6.78 -4.45 -4.33
CA GLY A 287 -6.28 -5.22 -5.44
C GLY A 287 -4.91 -4.86 -5.97
N THR A 288 -4.64 -5.42 -7.14
CA THR A 288 -3.41 -5.25 -7.92
C THR A 288 -3.75 -4.94 -9.37
N PHE A 289 -4.62 -3.96 -9.59
CA PHE A 289 -5.13 -3.59 -10.92
C PHE A 289 -4.32 -2.47 -11.60
N GLY A 290 -3.11 -2.21 -11.13
CA GLY A 290 -2.10 -1.41 -11.84
C GLY A 290 -2.19 0.10 -11.68
N SER A 291 -3.18 0.63 -10.98
CA SER A 291 -3.23 2.07 -10.73
C SER A 291 -2.17 2.50 -9.71
N HIS A 292 -1.58 3.67 -9.93
CA HIS A 292 -0.52 4.27 -9.13
C HIS A 292 0.71 3.37 -8.87
N GLY A 293 0.95 2.38 -9.73
CA GLY A 293 2.19 1.62 -9.77
C GLY A 293 2.25 0.38 -8.94
N SER A 294 1.14 -0.16 -8.55
CA SER A 294 1.05 -1.58 -8.22
C SER A 294 1.12 -2.43 -9.50
N GLU A 295 1.30 -3.72 -9.31
CA GLU A 295 1.27 -4.69 -10.40
C GLU A 295 -0.12 -4.74 -11.02
N ALA A 296 -0.19 -4.89 -12.34
CA ALA A 296 -1.44 -5.07 -13.06
C ALA A 296 -1.42 -6.40 -13.79
N TYR A 297 -2.48 -7.16 -13.62
CA TYR A 297 -2.78 -8.34 -14.41
C TYR A 297 -4.02 -8.08 -15.25
N GLU A 298 -4.03 -8.53 -16.47
CA GLU A 298 -5.16 -8.35 -17.39
C GLU A 298 -6.45 -8.87 -16.76
N ASP A 299 -6.44 -10.09 -16.21
CA ASP A 299 -7.59 -10.69 -15.53
C ASP A 299 -8.09 -9.90 -14.33
N GLU A 300 -7.18 -9.22 -13.62
CA GLU A 300 -7.53 -8.41 -12.46
C GLU A 300 -8.06 -7.04 -12.85
N VAL A 301 -7.51 -6.47 -13.91
CA VAL A 301 -8.03 -5.24 -14.54
C VAL A 301 -9.43 -5.49 -15.12
N ASP A 302 -9.63 -6.60 -15.79
CA ASP A 302 -10.93 -6.97 -16.36
C ASP A 302 -11.98 -7.17 -15.26
N TYR A 303 -11.62 -7.90 -14.19
CA TYR A 303 -12.51 -8.04 -13.03
C TYR A 303 -12.87 -6.70 -12.39
N HIS A 304 -11.88 -5.84 -12.17
CA HIS A 304 -12.08 -4.52 -11.60
C HIS A 304 -13.03 -3.67 -12.46
N ASN A 305 -12.85 -3.69 -13.78
CA ASN A 305 -13.74 -3.01 -14.71
C ASN A 305 -15.15 -3.60 -14.69
N GLU A 306 -15.28 -4.92 -14.60
CA GLU A 306 -16.56 -5.60 -14.54
C GLU A 306 -17.36 -5.20 -13.29
N VAL A 307 -16.75 -5.26 -12.11
CA VAL A 307 -17.46 -4.91 -10.86
C VAL A 307 -17.78 -3.43 -10.76
N ASN A 308 -16.96 -2.53 -11.33
CA ASN A 308 -17.28 -1.12 -11.45
C ASN A 308 -18.51 -0.88 -12.34
N GLY A 309 -18.55 -1.56 -13.48
CA GLY A 309 -19.70 -1.52 -14.39
C GLY A 309 -20.96 -2.06 -13.72
N ASP A 310 -20.88 -3.22 -13.08
CA ASP A 310 -22.00 -3.82 -12.39
C ASP A 310 -22.58 -2.90 -11.31
N TRP A 311 -21.73 -2.24 -10.52
CA TRP A 311 -22.15 -1.24 -9.53
C TRP A 311 -22.94 -0.09 -10.15
N LEU A 312 -22.42 0.50 -11.26
CA LEU A 312 -23.05 1.63 -11.94
C LEU A 312 -24.41 1.24 -12.57
N TYR A 313 -24.49 0.11 -13.28
CA TYR A 313 -25.73 -0.33 -13.90
C TYR A 313 -26.79 -0.73 -12.87
N TYR A 314 -26.39 -1.34 -11.76
CA TYR A 314 -27.32 -1.66 -10.67
C TYR A 314 -28.00 -0.40 -10.10
N TRP A 315 -27.21 0.63 -9.79
CA TRP A 315 -27.73 1.82 -9.13
C TRP A 315 -28.32 2.86 -10.08
N LEU A 316 -27.83 2.97 -11.31
CA LEU A 316 -28.25 3.99 -12.28
C LEU A 316 -29.33 3.51 -13.22
N ASP A 317 -29.35 2.22 -13.58
CA ASP A 317 -30.27 1.66 -14.57
C ASP A 317 -31.16 0.56 -14.01
N ASP A 318 -31.13 0.31 -12.69
CA ASP A 318 -31.89 -0.75 -11.98
C ASP A 318 -31.60 -2.17 -12.55
N TYR A 319 -30.45 -2.38 -13.17
CA TYR A 319 -30.08 -3.65 -13.79
C TYR A 319 -29.72 -4.68 -12.71
N GLN A 320 -30.50 -5.74 -12.60
CA GLN A 320 -30.34 -6.77 -11.58
C GLN A 320 -29.20 -7.74 -11.97
N ASN A 321 -27.96 -7.39 -11.65
CA ASN A 321 -26.73 -8.08 -12.02
C ASN A 321 -26.00 -8.75 -10.85
N GLY A 322 -26.59 -8.76 -9.66
CA GLY A 322 -25.96 -9.35 -8.47
C GLY A 322 -24.87 -8.49 -7.82
N ALA A 323 -24.77 -7.20 -8.16
CA ALA A 323 -23.74 -6.31 -7.60
C ALA A 323 -23.72 -6.26 -6.05
N LEU A 324 -24.88 -6.49 -5.41
CA LEU A 324 -24.99 -6.57 -3.96
C LEU A 324 -24.87 -7.98 -3.39
N ASP A 325 -24.83 -9.03 -4.22
CA ASP A 325 -24.74 -10.42 -3.78
C ASP A 325 -23.28 -10.82 -3.46
N SER A 326 -22.31 -10.02 -3.90
CA SER A 326 -20.90 -10.23 -3.58
C SER A 326 -20.58 -9.86 -2.13
N SER A 327 -19.53 -10.47 -1.57
CA SER A 327 -19.01 -10.10 -0.25
C SER A 327 -18.65 -8.62 -0.17
N GLN A 328 -18.81 -8.05 1.02
CA GLN A 328 -18.57 -6.62 1.25
C GLN A 328 -17.12 -6.20 0.98
N TYR A 329 -16.18 -7.13 1.20
CA TYR A 329 -14.75 -6.94 0.92
C TYR A 329 -14.25 -8.03 -0.02
N VAL A 330 -13.63 -7.61 -1.11
CA VAL A 330 -12.86 -8.48 -1.99
C VAL A 330 -11.42 -8.00 -1.96
N TYR A 331 -10.47 -8.92 -1.78
CA TYR A 331 -9.07 -8.54 -1.76
C TYR A 331 -8.18 -9.56 -2.46
N ALA A 332 -7.28 -9.05 -3.29
CA ALA A 332 -6.29 -9.84 -3.99
C ALA A 332 -5.02 -9.99 -3.14
N SER A 333 -4.54 -11.21 -2.99
CA SER A 333 -3.26 -11.49 -2.37
C SER A 333 -2.26 -11.92 -3.43
N SER A 334 -1.13 -11.21 -3.52
CA SER A 334 -0.05 -11.64 -4.40
C SER A 334 0.53 -12.97 -3.93
N SER A 335 1.00 -13.76 -4.87
CA SER A 335 1.58 -15.07 -4.63
C SER A 335 2.66 -15.33 -5.68
N TYR A 336 3.61 -16.16 -5.38
CA TYR A 336 4.65 -16.60 -6.30
C TYR A 336 4.33 -18.05 -6.81
N PRO A 337 4.79 -18.52 -7.95
CA PRO A 337 5.76 -17.90 -8.88
C PRO A 337 5.16 -16.82 -9.77
N ARG A 338 6.04 -15.99 -10.39
CA ARG A 338 5.68 -15.12 -11.50
C ARG A 338 5.23 -15.96 -12.70
N VAL A 339 4.26 -15.43 -13.42
CA VAL A 339 3.86 -15.91 -14.74
C VAL A 339 4.08 -14.76 -15.72
N ASP A 340 4.90 -14.96 -16.75
CA ASP A 340 5.24 -13.95 -17.77
C ASP A 340 5.72 -12.61 -17.21
N ASP A 341 6.67 -12.65 -16.24
CA ASP A 341 7.17 -11.49 -15.51
C ASP A 341 6.13 -10.76 -14.63
N MET A 342 4.92 -11.29 -14.54
CA MET A 342 3.88 -10.79 -13.65
C MET A 342 3.66 -11.73 -12.46
N TRP A 343 3.15 -11.19 -11.35
CA TRP A 343 2.91 -11.97 -10.14
C TRP A 343 1.59 -12.70 -10.25
N THR A 344 1.53 -13.96 -9.81
CA THR A 344 0.26 -14.61 -9.58
C THR A 344 -0.44 -13.96 -8.39
N TRP A 345 -1.73 -13.82 -8.46
CA TRP A 345 -2.57 -13.32 -7.38
C TRP A 345 -3.74 -14.27 -7.14
N LYS A 346 -4.36 -14.14 -5.97
CA LYS A 346 -5.54 -14.91 -5.61
C LYS A 346 -6.53 -14.01 -4.89
N ARG A 347 -7.78 -13.98 -5.37
CA ARG A 347 -8.88 -13.25 -4.74
C ARG A 347 -9.42 -13.98 -3.52
N PHE A 348 -9.74 -13.21 -2.49
CA PHE A 348 -10.41 -13.66 -1.28
C PHE A 348 -11.59 -12.74 -1.00
N TYR A 349 -12.59 -13.31 -0.33
CA TYR A 349 -13.87 -12.68 -0.05
C TYR A 349 -14.10 -12.66 1.46
N SER A 350 -14.68 -11.59 1.98
CA SER A 350 -15.01 -11.45 3.41
C SER A 350 -16.12 -10.44 3.60
N ASP A 351 -17.03 -10.71 4.54
CA ASP A 351 -18.07 -9.75 4.94
C ASP A 351 -17.66 -8.93 6.18
N VAL A 352 -16.44 -9.13 6.67
CA VAL A 352 -15.86 -8.40 7.80
C VAL A 352 -14.43 -7.99 7.51
N TRP A 353 -14.01 -6.85 8.07
CA TRP A 353 -12.61 -6.42 8.02
C TRP A 353 -12.08 -6.13 9.42
N PRO A 354 -10.89 -6.62 9.82
CA PRO A 354 -10.03 -7.54 9.06
C PRO A 354 -10.68 -8.91 8.83
N PRO A 355 -10.25 -9.65 7.79
CA PRO A 355 -10.74 -10.99 7.53
C PRO A 355 -10.57 -11.94 8.71
N ALA A 356 -11.47 -12.90 8.87
CA ALA A 356 -11.39 -13.86 9.95
C ALA A 356 -10.06 -14.61 9.99
N GLY A 357 -9.53 -14.85 11.19
CA GLY A 357 -8.27 -15.56 11.43
C GLY A 357 -7.01 -14.69 11.35
N VAL A 358 -7.13 -13.40 11.08
CA VAL A 358 -5.99 -12.47 11.16
C VAL A 358 -5.53 -12.35 12.61
N GLN A 359 -4.23 -12.54 12.83
CA GLN A 359 -3.57 -12.36 14.12
C GLN A 359 -2.35 -11.45 13.95
N ASP A 360 -2.14 -10.57 14.89
CA ASP A 360 -0.98 -9.69 14.94
C ASP A 360 0.24 -10.45 15.47
N VAL A 361 1.15 -10.79 14.57
CA VAL A 361 2.37 -11.56 14.88
C VAL A 361 3.56 -10.61 14.98
N LYS A 362 4.24 -10.59 16.14
CA LYS A 362 5.46 -9.81 16.34
C LYS A 362 6.68 -10.59 15.91
N PHE A 363 7.54 -9.94 15.12
CA PHE A 363 8.84 -10.42 14.68
C PHE A 363 9.90 -9.51 15.27
N TYR A 364 10.58 -9.97 16.31
CA TYR A 364 11.66 -9.25 16.97
C TYR A 364 12.95 -9.36 16.15
N LEU A 365 13.59 -8.23 15.89
CA LEU A 365 14.88 -8.17 15.22
C LEU A 365 15.99 -8.58 16.20
N ARG A 366 16.98 -9.36 15.72
CA ARG A 366 18.08 -9.86 16.52
C ARG A 366 19.44 -9.46 15.93
N PRO A 367 20.47 -9.20 16.74
CA PRO A 367 21.81 -8.85 16.26
C PRO A 367 22.45 -9.92 15.40
N ASN A 368 22.12 -11.20 15.61
CA ASN A 368 22.54 -12.34 14.77
C ASN A 368 21.83 -12.40 13.41
N ARG A 369 21.02 -11.36 13.06
CA ARG A 369 20.28 -11.26 11.79
C ARG A 369 19.08 -12.20 11.65
N THR A 370 18.59 -12.72 12.74
CA THR A 370 17.36 -13.54 12.74
C THR A 370 16.11 -12.71 13.12
N LEU A 371 14.95 -13.22 12.69
CA LEU A 371 13.62 -12.77 13.14
C LEU A 371 13.03 -13.86 14.03
N THR A 372 12.58 -13.48 15.23
CA THR A 372 11.98 -14.40 16.18
C THR A 372 10.65 -13.86 16.73
N ASN A 373 9.77 -14.72 17.21
CA ASN A 373 8.54 -14.30 17.86
C ASN A 373 8.70 -14.01 19.36
N ALA A 374 9.90 -14.18 19.91
CA ALA A 374 10.23 -13.90 21.31
C ALA A 374 11.25 -12.74 21.39
N VAL A 375 11.11 -11.90 22.43
CA VAL A 375 12.08 -10.83 22.71
C VAL A 375 13.44 -11.41 23.12
N SER A 376 14.55 -10.70 22.82
CA SER A 376 15.90 -11.09 23.25
C SER A 376 16.00 -11.24 24.77
N SER A 377 16.79 -12.21 25.22
CA SER A 377 17.21 -12.31 26.61
C SER A 377 18.56 -11.66 26.90
N LEU A 378 19.25 -11.17 25.86
CA LEU A 378 20.60 -10.57 25.94
C LEU A 378 20.53 -9.08 26.28
N ASN A 379 21.55 -8.59 26.97
CA ASN A 379 21.72 -7.17 27.28
C ASN A 379 23.24 -6.85 27.44
N PRO A 380 23.83 -5.88 26.69
CA PRO A 380 23.19 -5.08 25.64
C PRO A 380 23.02 -5.87 24.34
N ASP A 381 21.93 -5.61 23.62
CA ASP A 381 21.61 -6.22 22.35
C ASP A 381 21.33 -5.09 21.36
N THR A 382 22.32 -4.74 20.56
CA THR A 382 22.29 -3.56 19.67
C THR A 382 22.97 -3.83 18.35
N ILE A 383 22.61 -3.00 17.34
CA ILE A 383 23.25 -3.01 16.03
C ILE A 383 23.43 -1.59 15.51
N GLY A 384 24.58 -1.31 14.87
CA GLY A 384 24.82 -0.04 14.19
C GLY A 384 24.07 0.07 12.88
N PHE A 385 23.54 1.26 12.59
CA PHE A 385 22.85 1.59 11.35
C PHE A 385 23.12 3.03 10.94
N ASP A 386 23.90 3.22 9.88
CA ASP A 386 24.39 4.54 9.47
C ASP A 386 23.70 5.04 8.20
N ASN A 387 23.53 6.34 8.10
CA ASN A 387 23.20 7.04 6.87
C ASN A 387 24.46 7.82 6.41
N ASN A 388 25.20 7.27 5.45
CA ASN A 388 26.44 7.84 4.94
C ASN A 388 26.19 8.54 3.60
N ILE A 389 26.56 9.82 3.53
CA ILE A 389 26.50 10.63 2.32
C ILE A 389 27.90 10.61 1.69
N LEU A 390 27.99 10.13 0.44
CA LEU A 390 29.25 10.01 -0.31
C LEU A 390 29.62 11.30 -1.04
N ASP A 391 28.61 12.07 -1.44
CA ASP A 391 28.78 13.30 -2.20
C ASP A 391 28.03 14.46 -1.52
N ASN A 392 28.81 15.33 -0.90
CA ASN A 392 28.29 16.52 -0.21
C ASN A 392 27.72 17.60 -1.17
N SER A 393 27.92 17.46 -2.48
CA SER A 393 27.32 18.35 -3.48
C SER A 393 25.85 18.02 -3.77
N LEU A 394 25.34 16.90 -3.21
CA LEU A 394 23.97 16.51 -3.34
C LEU A 394 23.03 17.57 -2.78
N THR A 395 22.07 18.01 -3.58
CA THR A 395 21.11 19.03 -3.18
C THR A 395 19.69 18.50 -3.18
N MET A 396 18.86 19.01 -2.29
CA MET A 396 17.42 18.75 -2.28
C MET A 396 16.78 19.22 -3.60
N LEU A 397 17.33 20.27 -4.25
CA LEU A 397 16.85 20.77 -5.52
C LEU A 397 16.95 19.75 -6.65
N GLU A 398 18.08 19.03 -6.74
CA GLU A 398 18.27 17.95 -7.72
C GLU A 398 17.21 16.86 -7.53
N ALA A 399 16.95 16.44 -6.28
CA ALA A 399 15.91 15.44 -5.97
C ALA A 399 14.53 15.90 -6.42
N VAL A 400 14.15 17.13 -6.10
CA VAL A 400 12.83 17.69 -6.45
C VAL A 400 12.69 17.94 -7.96
N ASN A 401 13.79 18.20 -8.69
CA ASN A 401 13.78 18.37 -10.14
C ASN A 401 13.79 17.03 -10.91
N ARG A 402 13.63 15.89 -10.24
CA ARG A 402 13.67 14.55 -10.86
C ARG A 402 15.02 14.17 -11.47
N GLU A 403 16.08 14.80 -11.03
CA GLU A 403 17.41 14.48 -11.51
C GLU A 403 17.93 13.14 -10.93
N PHE A 404 17.24 12.62 -9.90
CA PHE A 404 17.58 11.36 -9.26
C PHE A 404 16.86 10.16 -9.87
N THR A 405 17.64 9.30 -10.50
CA THR A 405 17.30 7.89 -10.71
C THR A 405 17.93 7.05 -9.59
N GLY A 406 17.57 5.78 -9.44
CA GLY A 406 18.15 4.91 -8.42
C GLY A 406 19.68 4.84 -8.47
N SER A 407 20.27 4.80 -9.66
CA SER A 407 21.74 4.81 -9.84
C SER A 407 22.40 6.09 -9.34
N ILE A 408 21.73 7.24 -9.47
CA ILE A 408 22.24 8.51 -8.94
C ILE A 408 22.22 8.51 -7.41
N PHE A 409 21.11 8.03 -6.80
CA PHE A 409 21.07 7.88 -5.34
C PHE A 409 22.18 6.98 -4.81
N GLU A 410 22.43 5.85 -5.48
CA GLU A 410 23.50 4.95 -5.10
C GLU A 410 24.91 5.56 -5.23
N SER A 411 25.12 6.45 -6.19
CA SER A 411 26.38 7.20 -6.31
C SER A 411 26.57 8.28 -5.24
N LYS A 412 25.46 8.80 -4.68
CA LYS A 412 25.46 9.90 -3.70
C LYS A 412 25.41 9.41 -2.25
N PHE A 413 24.86 8.23 -2.01
CA PHE A 413 24.74 7.63 -0.69
C PHE A 413 25.41 6.26 -0.65
N GLN A 414 26.10 5.97 0.43
CA GLN A 414 26.47 4.59 0.75
C GLN A 414 25.20 3.85 1.21
N ARG A 415 24.76 2.87 0.41
CA ARG A 415 23.62 2.05 0.76
C ARG A 415 23.94 1.16 1.96
N ASN A 416 23.23 1.35 3.06
CA ASN A 416 23.31 0.51 4.24
C ASN A 416 22.06 -0.35 4.34
N ARG A 417 22.24 -1.68 4.39
CA ARG A 417 21.17 -2.68 4.47
C ARG A 417 21.45 -3.68 5.58
N ILE A 418 20.55 -3.74 6.53
CA ILE A 418 20.58 -4.75 7.58
C ILE A 418 19.47 -5.74 7.32
N ILE A 419 19.84 -6.98 7.06
CA ILE A 419 18.91 -8.05 6.66
C ILE A 419 18.63 -8.93 7.88
N PHE A 420 17.35 -9.22 8.12
CA PHE A 420 16.87 -10.13 9.15
C PHE A 420 15.94 -11.16 8.49
N GLU A 421 16.10 -12.44 8.85
CA GLU A 421 15.32 -13.53 8.24
C GLU A 421 14.71 -14.47 9.29
N THR A 422 13.56 -15.03 8.95
CA THR A 422 13.03 -16.19 9.66
C THR A 422 13.76 -17.48 9.20
N PRO A 423 13.66 -18.57 9.93
CA PRO A 423 13.85 -19.90 9.36
C PRO A 423 12.93 -20.12 8.15
N THR A 424 13.24 -21.15 7.35
CA THR A 424 12.39 -21.53 6.21
C THR A 424 10.99 -21.92 6.70
N LEU A 425 9.96 -21.39 6.03
CA LEU A 425 8.57 -21.67 6.35
C LEU A 425 8.21 -23.11 6.03
N THR A 426 7.54 -23.78 6.94
CA THR A 426 7.10 -25.16 6.76
C THR A 426 5.70 -25.27 6.16
N GLN A 427 4.94 -24.19 6.19
CA GLN A 427 3.59 -24.08 5.62
C GLN A 427 3.37 -22.68 5.04
N ASN A 428 2.33 -22.56 4.23
CA ASN A 428 1.93 -21.25 3.71
C ASN A 428 1.39 -20.38 4.85
N ALA A 429 1.73 -19.10 4.79
CA ALA A 429 1.15 -18.08 5.68
C ALA A 429 0.75 -16.88 4.83
N ARG A 430 -0.33 -16.19 5.20
CA ARG A 430 -0.80 -15.02 4.47
C ARG A 430 -0.75 -13.78 5.34
N MET A 431 -0.09 -12.74 4.86
CA MET A 431 -0.21 -11.40 5.41
C MET A 431 -1.39 -10.69 4.76
N VAL A 432 -2.23 -10.02 5.53
CA VAL A 432 -3.31 -9.17 5.02
C VAL A 432 -3.59 -8.02 5.97
N GLY A 433 -3.29 -6.81 5.57
CA GLY A 433 -3.47 -5.60 6.38
C GLY A 433 -2.23 -4.73 6.46
N THR A 434 -2.10 -3.96 7.53
CA THR A 434 -1.08 -2.92 7.69
C THR A 434 -0.01 -3.36 8.69
N PRO A 435 1.27 -3.42 8.30
CA PRO A 435 2.38 -3.67 9.23
C PRO A 435 2.49 -2.55 10.27
N PHE A 436 2.86 -2.91 11.49
CA PHE A 436 3.21 -1.97 12.55
C PHE A 436 4.66 -2.17 12.96
N VAL A 437 5.41 -1.10 13.13
CA VAL A 437 6.84 -1.13 13.49
C VAL A 437 7.03 -0.43 14.82
N ASN A 438 7.86 -1.02 15.67
CA ASN A 438 8.36 -0.43 16.89
C ASN A 438 9.88 -0.49 16.90
N ILE A 439 10.54 0.67 16.88
CA ILE A 439 12.00 0.80 16.88
C ILE A 439 12.45 1.57 18.09
N HIS A 440 13.42 0.99 18.85
CA HIS A 440 14.18 1.72 19.85
C HIS A 440 15.56 2.03 19.28
N TYR A 441 15.94 3.29 19.30
CA TYR A 441 17.21 3.72 18.73
C TYR A 441 17.83 4.91 19.47
N LYS A 442 19.11 5.13 19.19
CA LYS A 442 19.85 6.33 19.55
C LYS A 442 20.58 6.84 18.32
N SER A 443 20.52 8.16 18.07
CA SER A 443 21.21 8.81 16.96
C SER A 443 22.17 9.88 17.49
N ASN A 444 23.26 10.13 16.74
CA ASN A 444 24.18 11.23 17.02
C ASN A 444 23.73 12.59 16.44
N THR A 445 22.55 12.64 15.80
CA THR A 445 22.06 13.81 15.08
C THR A 445 20.59 14.10 15.41
N THR A 446 20.09 15.25 14.92
CA THR A 446 18.72 15.73 15.14
C THR A 446 17.68 15.14 14.18
N LYS A 447 18.12 14.43 13.13
CA LYS A 447 17.25 13.80 12.13
C LYS A 447 17.77 12.41 11.74
N ALA A 448 16.89 11.40 11.74
CA ALA A 448 17.19 10.06 11.26
C ALA A 448 16.01 9.49 10.47
N GLN A 449 16.28 8.61 9.52
CA GLN A 449 15.27 7.95 8.71
C GLN A 449 15.44 6.43 8.80
N PHE A 450 14.32 5.74 8.93
CA PHE A 450 14.25 4.28 9.01
C PHE A 450 13.28 3.78 7.95
N ASN A 451 13.78 2.95 7.05
CA ASN A 451 12.99 2.30 6.02
C ASN A 451 13.08 0.79 6.22
N LEU A 452 11.95 0.15 6.46
CA LEU A 452 11.86 -1.30 6.55
C LEU A 452 11.15 -1.81 5.30
N GLN A 453 11.77 -2.79 4.65
CA GLN A 453 11.22 -3.49 3.50
C GLN A 453 10.91 -4.92 3.92
N ILE A 454 9.73 -5.41 3.53
CA ILE A 454 9.24 -6.77 3.82
C ILE A 454 9.36 -7.58 2.55
N TYR A 455 10.05 -8.71 2.60
CA TYR A 455 10.25 -9.60 1.44
C TYR A 455 9.82 -11.03 1.75
N GLU A 456 9.36 -11.71 0.73
CA GLU A 456 9.42 -13.15 0.64
C GLU A 456 10.71 -13.56 -0.10
N ILE A 457 11.45 -14.52 0.44
CA ILE A 457 12.65 -15.08 -0.18
C ILE A 457 12.37 -16.52 -0.56
N LYS A 458 12.34 -16.76 -1.85
CA LYS A 458 12.04 -18.07 -2.44
C LYS A 458 13.20 -19.06 -2.34
N PRO A 459 12.94 -20.34 -2.47
CA PRO A 459 13.99 -21.32 -2.78
C PRO A 459 14.79 -20.84 -4.00
N GLY A 460 16.13 -20.82 -3.89
CA GLY A 460 17.00 -20.19 -4.90
C GLY A 460 17.42 -18.73 -4.57
N ASN A 461 16.96 -18.22 -3.42
CA ASN A 461 17.30 -16.88 -2.92
C ASN A 461 16.76 -15.72 -3.76
N GLU A 462 15.65 -15.92 -4.45
CA GLU A 462 14.95 -14.90 -5.23
C GLU A 462 14.08 -14.02 -4.31
N PRO A 463 14.33 -12.69 -4.22
CA PRO A 463 13.56 -11.80 -3.37
C PRO A 463 12.32 -11.27 -4.06
N TYR A 464 11.20 -11.23 -3.36
CA TYR A 464 9.99 -10.52 -3.73
C TYR A 464 9.58 -9.53 -2.64
N ILE A 465 9.41 -8.25 -3.00
CA ILE A 465 8.95 -7.25 -2.03
C ILE A 465 7.46 -7.37 -1.80
N VAL A 466 7.10 -7.49 -0.53
CA VAL A 466 5.71 -7.63 -0.06
C VAL A 466 5.16 -6.30 0.44
N GLY A 467 5.97 -5.52 1.13
CA GLY A 467 5.51 -4.26 1.73
C GLY A 467 6.64 -3.40 2.27
N ARG A 468 6.27 -2.22 2.79
CA ARG A 468 7.20 -1.21 3.31
C ARG A 468 6.67 -0.54 4.55
N ALA A 469 7.58 0.00 5.36
CA ALA A 469 7.28 0.93 6.44
C ALA A 469 8.41 1.96 6.55
N ASN A 470 8.07 3.24 6.43
CA ASN A 470 9.03 4.34 6.41
C ASN A 470 8.72 5.33 7.52
N TYR A 471 9.74 5.87 8.17
CA TYR A 471 9.62 6.95 9.14
C TYR A 471 10.84 7.86 9.10
N THR A 472 10.63 9.19 9.10
CA THR A 472 11.68 10.18 9.27
C THR A 472 11.47 10.92 10.59
N ASP A 473 12.28 10.62 11.62
CA ASP A 473 12.28 11.42 12.84
C ASP A 473 13.06 12.71 12.61
N ARG A 474 12.43 13.84 12.87
CA ARG A 474 12.95 15.18 12.56
C ARG A 474 13.19 16.04 13.79
N ASN A 475 13.02 15.49 14.98
CA ASN A 475 13.20 16.21 16.24
C ASN A 475 13.84 15.29 17.29
N ILE A 476 15.07 14.89 17.02
CA ILE A 476 15.84 14.00 17.87
C ILE A 476 16.71 14.84 18.81
N THR A 477 16.71 14.49 20.10
CA THR A 477 17.76 14.91 21.01
C THR A 477 18.93 13.94 20.85
N PRO A 478 20.09 14.41 20.32
CA PRO A 478 21.22 13.52 20.04
C PRO A 478 21.67 12.70 21.25
N ASN A 479 22.06 11.47 21.01
CA ASN A 479 22.58 10.52 22.00
C ASN A 479 21.60 10.07 23.09
N GLN A 480 20.32 10.35 22.98
CA GLN A 480 19.27 9.82 23.87
C GLN A 480 18.56 8.64 23.18
N ILE A 481 18.19 7.61 23.99
CA ILE A 481 17.37 6.50 23.48
C ILE A 481 15.97 7.00 23.24
N ARG A 482 15.41 6.69 22.08
CA ARG A 482 14.06 7.02 21.65
C ARG A 482 13.31 5.79 21.19
N GLN A 483 12.01 5.84 21.31
CA GLN A 483 11.09 4.87 20.72
C GLN A 483 10.29 5.54 19.61
N LEU A 484 10.18 4.84 18.47
CA LEU A 484 9.27 5.17 17.38
C LEU A 484 8.28 4.03 17.20
N SER A 485 7.01 4.39 17.03
CA SER A 485 5.95 3.45 16.70
C SER A 485 5.16 3.99 15.52
N PHE A 486 5.07 3.21 14.42
CA PHE A 486 4.45 3.67 13.19
C PHE A 486 3.92 2.52 12.35
N TYR A 487 2.96 2.83 11.46
CA TYR A 487 2.40 1.88 10.52
C TYR A 487 3.10 1.96 9.17
N GLY A 488 3.20 0.83 8.49
CA GLY A 488 3.66 0.74 7.10
C GLY A 488 2.53 0.87 6.08
N SER A 489 2.84 0.53 4.82
CA SER A 489 1.85 0.41 3.75
C SER A 489 1.10 -0.91 3.88
N SER A 490 -0.23 -0.86 3.74
CA SER A 490 -1.06 -2.07 3.74
C SER A 490 -0.76 -2.94 2.53
N CYS A 491 -0.80 -4.24 2.71
CA CYS A 491 -0.58 -5.21 1.65
C CYS A 491 -1.27 -6.54 1.94
N SER A 492 -1.37 -7.38 0.93
CA SER A 492 -1.77 -8.77 1.08
C SER A 492 -0.89 -9.67 0.23
N HIS A 493 -0.30 -10.70 0.86
CA HIS A 493 0.63 -11.61 0.23
C HIS A 493 0.61 -12.99 0.86
N ILE A 494 0.76 -14.03 0.04
CA ILE A 494 0.86 -15.42 0.48
C ILE A 494 2.32 -15.85 0.46
N PHE A 495 2.93 -15.94 1.64
CA PHE A 495 4.24 -16.57 1.83
C PHE A 495 4.11 -18.07 1.64
N GLN A 496 4.90 -18.65 0.74
CA GLN A 496 4.84 -20.07 0.42
C GLN A 496 5.67 -20.91 1.40
N ALA A 497 5.26 -22.15 1.64
CA ALA A 497 6.14 -23.13 2.28
C ALA A 497 7.45 -23.27 1.49
N GLY A 498 8.57 -23.40 2.19
CA GLY A 498 9.90 -23.43 1.59
C GLY A 498 10.56 -22.06 1.38
N SER A 499 9.82 -20.97 1.54
CA SER A 499 10.35 -19.61 1.50
C SER A 499 10.73 -19.08 2.90
N LYS A 500 11.26 -17.85 2.98
CA LYS A 500 11.52 -17.13 4.23
C LYS A 500 10.86 -15.76 4.20
N LEU A 501 10.46 -15.25 5.36
CA LEU A 501 10.18 -13.85 5.56
C LEU A 501 11.52 -13.13 5.84
N ARG A 502 11.78 -12.06 5.08
CA ARG A 502 12.95 -11.18 5.28
C ARG A 502 12.49 -9.76 5.55
N ILE A 503 13.07 -9.16 6.57
CA ILE A 503 12.97 -7.72 6.84
C ILE A 503 14.31 -7.08 6.55
N VAL A 504 14.30 -6.00 5.77
CA VAL A 504 15.50 -5.21 5.46
C VAL A 504 15.34 -3.83 6.05
N LEU A 505 16.18 -3.45 6.99
CA LEU A 505 16.33 -2.08 7.44
C LEU A 505 17.34 -1.38 6.52
N THR A 506 16.94 -0.28 5.86
CA THR A 506 17.77 0.44 4.88
C THR A 506 17.66 1.96 5.02
N ASN A 507 18.74 2.68 4.70
CA ASN A 507 18.76 4.14 4.66
C ASN A 507 18.15 4.72 3.37
N ILE A 508 18.10 3.92 2.30
CA ILE A 508 17.47 4.29 1.02
C ILE A 508 16.40 3.23 0.69
N ASP A 509 15.15 3.65 0.54
CA ASP A 509 14.06 2.75 0.20
C ASP A 509 13.94 2.59 -1.33
N ASN A 510 14.97 2.09 -1.97
CA ASN A 510 14.94 1.62 -3.35
C ASN A 510 15.00 0.08 -3.38
N ILE A 511 14.51 -0.50 -4.46
CA ILE A 511 14.49 -1.95 -4.67
C ILE A 511 15.29 -2.25 -5.92
N ASP A 512 16.16 -3.26 -5.83
CA ASP A 512 16.82 -3.81 -6.99
C ASP A 512 15.80 -4.57 -7.82
N ASN A 513 15.71 -4.28 -9.11
CA ASN A 513 14.83 -4.96 -10.07
C ASN A 513 13.32 -4.81 -9.81
N ASP A 514 12.87 -3.68 -9.25
CA ASP A 514 11.44 -3.38 -9.23
C ASP A 514 10.98 -3.04 -10.67
N PRO A 515 10.12 -3.86 -11.29
CA PRO A 515 9.68 -3.62 -12.66
C PRO A 515 8.84 -2.35 -12.81
N PHE A 516 8.22 -1.85 -11.71
CA PHE A 516 7.29 -0.73 -11.72
C PHE A 516 7.87 0.58 -11.19
N LEU A 517 8.72 0.53 -10.18
CA LEU A 517 9.36 1.70 -9.58
C LEU A 517 10.76 1.97 -10.11
N ARG A 518 11.33 1.02 -10.81
CA ARG A 518 12.59 1.08 -11.57
C ARG A 518 13.58 2.07 -10.98
N THR A 519 14.20 1.70 -9.85
CA THR A 519 15.36 2.40 -9.30
C THR A 519 15.11 3.67 -8.48
N ASN A 520 13.89 4.24 -8.46
CA ASN A 520 13.62 5.41 -7.61
C ASN A 520 13.28 5.00 -6.17
N PRO A 521 13.78 5.70 -5.15
CA PRO A 521 13.33 5.49 -3.79
C PRO A 521 11.82 5.76 -3.66
N TYR A 522 11.16 5.03 -2.78
CA TYR A 522 9.74 5.26 -2.48
C TYR A 522 9.51 6.57 -1.71
N VAL A 523 10.41 6.88 -0.79
CA VAL A 523 10.44 8.14 -0.04
C VAL A 523 11.76 8.86 -0.28
N LEU A 524 11.74 10.19 -0.16
CA LEU A 524 12.93 11.03 -0.23
C LEU A 524 13.91 10.62 0.87
N PRO A 525 15.17 10.22 0.54
CA PRO A 525 16.18 9.89 1.53
C PRO A 525 16.55 11.06 2.43
N SER A 526 17.02 10.79 3.63
CA SER A 526 17.56 11.83 4.51
C SER A 526 18.93 12.30 4.01
N PHE A 527 19.06 13.60 3.73
CA PHE A 527 20.33 14.23 3.32
C PHE A 527 21.24 14.57 4.51
N GLN A 528 20.95 14.05 5.69
CA GLN A 528 21.76 14.27 6.87
C GLN A 528 22.58 13.03 7.20
N GLN A 529 23.92 13.19 7.28
CA GLN A 529 24.81 12.17 7.80
C GLN A 529 24.40 11.78 9.22
N ALA A 530 24.26 10.49 9.50
CA ALA A 530 23.83 10.00 10.81
C ALA A 530 24.46 8.66 11.15
N THR A 531 24.86 8.50 12.42
CA THR A 531 25.20 7.21 13.03
C THR A 531 24.12 6.87 14.05
N ASN A 532 23.46 5.74 13.85
CA ASN A 532 22.38 5.26 14.68
C ASN A 532 22.75 3.94 15.34
N ILE A 533 22.24 3.70 16.54
CA ILE A 533 22.32 2.43 17.25
C ILE A 533 20.89 1.96 17.49
N ILE A 534 20.55 0.79 16.96
CA ILE A 534 19.24 0.15 17.15
C ILE A 534 19.34 -0.79 18.36
N TYR A 535 18.41 -0.67 19.28
CA TYR A 535 18.30 -1.51 20.48
C TYR A 535 17.33 -2.65 20.26
N MET A 536 17.68 -3.85 20.74
CA MET A 536 16.92 -5.09 20.54
C MET A 536 16.76 -5.89 21.83
N ASN A 537 17.11 -5.31 22.98
CA ASN A 537 17.06 -5.95 24.30
C ASN A 537 15.65 -5.93 24.91
N PRO A 538 15.39 -6.64 26.01
CA PRO A 538 14.06 -6.71 26.64
C PRO A 538 13.51 -5.35 27.06
N ALA A 539 14.36 -4.41 27.50
CA ALA A 539 13.93 -3.09 27.93
C ALA A 539 13.59 -2.16 26.76
N ASN A 540 14.23 -2.37 25.60
CA ASN A 540 14.09 -1.57 24.39
C ASN A 540 13.92 -2.48 23.15
N PRO A 541 12.83 -3.24 23.03
CA PRO A 541 12.66 -4.21 21.97
C PRO A 541 12.32 -3.53 20.64
N THR A 542 13.05 -3.90 19.58
CA THR A 542 12.71 -3.52 18.21
C THR A 542 12.04 -4.69 17.52
N TYR A 543 10.87 -4.46 16.93
CA TYR A 543 10.10 -5.48 16.21
C TYR A 543 9.25 -4.88 15.10
N ILE A 544 8.89 -5.73 14.14
CA ILE A 544 7.79 -5.49 13.21
C ILE A 544 6.63 -6.44 13.57
N GLN A 545 5.42 -5.93 13.60
CA GLN A 545 4.19 -6.69 13.80
C GLN A 545 3.45 -6.78 12.47
N LEU A 546 3.15 -7.98 12.03
CA LEU A 546 2.47 -8.25 10.77
C LEU A 546 1.11 -8.90 11.04
N PRO A 547 0.04 -8.46 10.36
CA PRO A 547 -1.28 -9.09 10.43
C PRO A 547 -1.26 -10.38 9.57
N MET A 548 -1.20 -11.55 10.22
CA MET A 548 -0.97 -12.83 9.59
C MET A 548 -2.15 -13.78 9.75
N ILE A 549 -2.39 -14.62 8.74
CA ILE A 549 -3.27 -15.80 8.79
C ILE A 549 -2.39 -17.02 8.54
N GLY A 550 -2.56 -18.06 9.37
CA GLY A 550 -1.81 -19.32 9.25
C GLY A 550 -0.35 -19.23 9.68
N TRP A 551 0.07 -18.14 10.36
CA TRP A 551 1.40 -18.08 10.94
C TRP A 551 1.45 -18.86 12.26
N VAL A 552 2.38 -19.80 12.36
CA VAL A 552 2.61 -20.53 13.61
C VAL A 552 3.55 -19.70 14.48
N THR A 553 3.01 -19.08 15.51
CA THR A 553 3.82 -18.39 16.51
C THR A 553 4.56 -19.38 17.40
N ILE A 554 5.86 -19.22 17.47
CA ILE A 554 6.73 -20.02 18.34
C ILE A 554 7.20 -19.08 19.46
N SER A 555 6.78 -19.33 20.69
CA SER A 555 7.27 -18.59 21.84
C SER A 555 8.10 -19.51 22.74
N VAL A 556 9.39 -19.19 22.92
CA VAL A 556 10.22 -19.79 23.97
C VAL A 556 10.38 -18.77 25.07
N ASN A 557 9.82 -19.05 26.24
CA ASN A 557 9.85 -18.15 27.38
C ASN A 557 10.83 -18.64 28.43
N PRO A 558 11.71 -17.78 28.99
CA PRO A 558 12.47 -18.13 30.17
C PRO A 558 11.51 -18.27 31.35
N ILE A 559 11.55 -19.40 32.04
CA ILE A 559 10.74 -19.64 33.23
C ILE A 559 11.56 -19.56 34.52
N SER A 560 12.88 -19.64 34.41
CA SER A 560 13.82 -19.43 35.53
C SER A 560 15.19 -18.98 35.00
N THR A 561 15.80 -18.06 35.73
CA THR A 561 17.19 -17.63 35.52
C THR A 561 18.19 -18.36 36.43
N SER A 562 17.71 -19.26 37.31
CA SER A 562 18.61 -20.14 38.06
C SER A 562 19.32 -21.07 37.07
N VAL A 563 20.63 -21.20 37.21
CA VAL A 563 21.46 -21.99 36.30
C VAL A 563 21.28 -23.46 36.65
N PRO A 564 20.75 -24.30 35.73
CA PRO A 564 20.68 -25.74 35.91
C PRO A 564 22.05 -26.40 35.89
N ASP A 565 22.21 -27.52 36.54
CA ASP A 565 23.49 -28.26 36.57
C ASP A 565 23.76 -28.96 35.23
N ASP A 566 22.71 -29.46 34.54
CA ASP A 566 22.80 -30.24 33.32
C ASP A 566 21.81 -29.79 32.23
N TYR A 567 22.10 -30.18 30.99
CA TYR A 567 21.13 -30.08 29.90
C TYR A 567 19.97 -31.05 30.12
N SER A 568 18.74 -30.58 29.95
CA SER A 568 17.59 -31.49 29.98
C SER A 568 16.55 -31.10 28.91
N LEU A 569 15.79 -32.12 28.47
CA LEU A 569 14.58 -31.99 27.67
C LEU A 569 13.45 -32.73 28.38
N SER A 570 12.45 -32.00 28.86
CA SER A 570 11.32 -32.59 29.58
C SER A 570 10.30 -33.22 28.62
N GLN A 571 9.46 -34.10 29.14
CA GLN A 571 8.27 -34.57 28.42
C GLN A 571 7.32 -33.40 28.26
N ASN A 572 6.73 -33.24 27.04
CA ASN A 572 5.73 -32.19 26.79
C ASN A 572 4.50 -32.40 27.70
N TYR A 573 3.89 -31.29 28.11
CA TYR A 573 2.69 -31.33 28.93
C TYR A 573 1.66 -30.29 28.44
N PRO A 574 0.40 -30.70 28.29
CA PRO A 574 -0.13 -32.08 28.39
C PRO A 574 0.40 -33.00 27.30
N ASN A 575 0.33 -34.30 27.53
CA ASN A 575 0.60 -35.36 26.55
C ASN A 575 -0.23 -36.64 26.91
N PRO A 576 -1.25 -37.03 26.16
CA PRO A 576 -1.70 -36.44 24.90
C PRO A 576 -2.17 -34.98 25.04
N PHE A 577 -2.20 -34.23 23.93
CA PHE A 577 -2.57 -32.81 23.94
C PHE A 577 -3.58 -32.46 22.82
N ASN A 578 -4.35 -31.35 23.03
CA ASN A 578 -5.34 -30.81 22.10
C ASN A 578 -5.53 -29.30 22.32
N PRO A 579 -5.33 -28.39 21.35
CA PRO A 579 -4.35 -28.54 20.28
C PRO A 579 -2.96 -28.04 20.68
N SER A 580 -2.76 -27.60 21.94
CA SER A 580 -1.49 -27.03 22.41
C SER A 580 -0.81 -27.86 23.48
N THR A 581 0.53 -27.79 23.49
CA THR A 581 1.38 -28.41 24.49
C THR A 581 2.61 -27.58 24.76
N LYS A 582 3.23 -27.75 25.94
CA LYS A 582 4.42 -27.04 26.37
C LYS A 582 5.59 -28.02 26.47
N ILE A 583 6.76 -27.61 26.02
CA ILE A 583 8.01 -28.37 26.05
C ILE A 583 9.03 -27.58 26.86
N ARG A 584 9.46 -28.13 27.96
CA ARG A 584 10.47 -27.52 28.83
C ARG A 584 11.86 -28.10 28.55
N PHE A 585 12.88 -27.21 28.54
CA PHE A 585 14.27 -27.60 28.44
C PHE A 585 15.17 -26.75 29.33
N GLU A 586 16.34 -27.26 29.66
CA GLU A 586 17.29 -26.65 30.59
C GLU A 586 18.69 -26.54 29.97
N LEU A 587 19.37 -25.43 30.24
CA LEU A 587 20.70 -25.12 29.72
C LEU A 587 21.63 -24.73 30.86
N PRO A 588 22.70 -25.50 31.13
CA PRO A 588 23.67 -25.15 32.18
C PRO A 588 24.62 -24.03 31.78
N LYS A 589 24.72 -23.72 30.49
CA LYS A 589 25.52 -22.63 29.94
C LYS A 589 24.86 -22.05 28.70
N SER A 590 25.33 -20.85 28.30
CA SER A 590 24.85 -20.24 27.06
C SER A 590 25.15 -21.17 25.86
N SER A 591 24.11 -21.54 25.13
CA SER A 591 24.19 -22.52 24.03
C SER A 591 23.30 -22.10 22.86
N HIS A 592 23.70 -22.46 21.66
CA HIS A 592 22.80 -22.44 20.51
C HIS A 592 21.83 -23.61 20.65
N VAL A 593 20.54 -23.31 20.66
CA VAL A 593 19.44 -24.27 20.82
C VAL A 593 18.70 -24.39 19.51
N ASN A 594 18.60 -25.60 19.00
CA ASN A 594 17.69 -25.95 17.90
C ASN A 594 16.66 -26.96 18.44
N LEU A 595 15.39 -26.52 18.60
CA LEU A 595 14.27 -27.37 19.04
C LEU A 595 13.28 -27.52 17.90
N VAL A 596 13.21 -28.73 17.32
CA VAL A 596 12.48 -29.06 16.12
C VAL A 596 11.46 -30.15 16.35
N ILE A 597 10.28 -30.01 15.72
CA ILE A 597 9.21 -31.00 15.70
C ILE A 597 9.21 -31.76 14.38
N TYR A 598 9.03 -33.07 14.47
CA TYR A 598 8.97 -34.00 13.33
C TYR A 598 7.66 -34.78 13.36
N ASP A 599 7.14 -35.12 12.20
CA ASP A 599 6.05 -36.10 12.07
C ASP A 599 6.54 -37.56 12.23
N ALA A 600 5.60 -38.51 12.14
CA ALA A 600 5.89 -39.94 12.32
C ALA A 600 6.84 -40.52 11.25
N VAL A 601 6.99 -39.86 10.09
CA VAL A 601 7.91 -40.29 9.01
C VAL A 601 9.23 -39.51 9.04
N GLY A 602 9.46 -38.69 10.06
CA GLY A 602 10.69 -37.93 10.26
C GLY A 602 10.80 -36.62 9.47
N ARG A 603 9.73 -36.13 8.86
CA ARG A 603 9.71 -34.83 8.20
C ARG A 603 9.59 -33.73 9.25
N GLN A 604 10.41 -32.71 9.14
CA GLN A 604 10.30 -31.52 9.97
C GLN A 604 8.98 -30.79 9.70
N VAL A 605 8.22 -30.52 10.76
CA VAL A 605 6.92 -29.84 10.68
C VAL A 605 6.90 -28.49 11.40
N ALA A 606 7.77 -28.28 12.38
CA ALA A 606 7.94 -26.98 13.04
C ALA A 606 9.32 -26.85 13.68
N THR A 607 9.84 -25.63 13.80
CA THR A 607 11.01 -25.28 14.61
C THR A 607 10.56 -24.40 15.75
N LEU A 608 10.72 -24.85 17.00
CA LEU A 608 10.30 -24.10 18.19
C LEU A 608 11.40 -23.19 18.74
N ALA A 609 12.65 -23.49 18.49
CA ALA A 609 13.80 -22.66 18.81
C ALA A 609 14.91 -22.88 17.78
N ASP A 610 15.59 -21.81 17.39
CA ASP A 610 16.81 -21.86 16.59
C ASP A 610 17.61 -20.57 16.86
N ASP A 611 18.14 -20.45 18.09
CA ASP A 611 18.85 -19.26 18.54
C ASP A 611 19.79 -19.60 19.71
N ARG A 612 20.62 -18.62 20.10
CA ARG A 612 21.45 -18.70 21.31
C ARG A 612 20.69 -18.26 22.55
N TYR A 613 20.60 -19.14 23.53
CA TYR A 613 19.96 -18.92 24.82
C TYR A 613 21.02 -18.89 25.93
N ASN A 614 20.81 -18.05 26.96
CA ASN A 614 21.66 -18.05 28.14
C ASN A 614 21.42 -19.30 29.00
N ALA A 615 22.28 -19.52 29.99
CA ALA A 615 22.00 -20.52 31.01
C ALA A 615 20.67 -20.23 31.70
N GLY A 616 19.85 -21.27 31.90
CA GLY A 616 18.52 -21.12 32.51
C GLY A 616 17.54 -22.23 32.07
N THR A 617 16.31 -22.12 32.54
CA THR A 617 15.20 -23.01 32.20
C THR A 617 14.22 -22.31 31.29
N TYR A 618 13.81 -22.98 30.22
CA TYR A 618 12.95 -22.45 29.16
C TYR A 618 11.75 -23.34 28.90
N GLU A 619 10.66 -22.73 28.43
CA GLU A 619 9.44 -23.41 28.02
C GLU A 619 9.04 -22.93 26.62
N ALA A 620 8.88 -23.85 25.68
CA ALA A 620 8.36 -23.59 24.35
C ALA A 620 6.93 -24.11 24.24
N GLU A 621 6.01 -23.31 23.73
CA GLU A 621 4.65 -23.76 23.41
C GLU A 621 4.55 -24.15 21.95
N TRP A 622 3.92 -25.31 21.69
CA TRP A 622 3.53 -25.73 20.35
C TRP A 622 2.00 -25.76 20.23
N LYS A 623 1.46 -24.95 19.31
CA LYS A 623 0.05 -24.98 18.93
C LYS A 623 -0.11 -25.74 17.63
N ALA A 624 -0.76 -26.89 17.70
CA ALA A 624 -0.88 -27.83 16.60
C ALA A 624 -2.29 -27.83 15.95
N SER A 625 -2.99 -26.69 15.96
CA SER A 625 -4.36 -26.57 15.42
C SER A 625 -4.46 -27.02 13.96
N ASP A 626 -3.41 -26.78 13.17
CA ASP A 626 -3.39 -27.06 11.74
C ASP A 626 -2.78 -28.44 11.37
N PHE A 627 -2.37 -29.22 12.39
CA PHE A 627 -1.75 -30.53 12.20
C PHE A 627 -2.74 -31.66 12.50
N SER A 628 -2.64 -32.77 11.79
CA SER A 628 -3.50 -33.95 11.97
C SER A 628 -3.24 -34.64 13.30
N SER A 629 -4.26 -35.25 13.91
CA SER A 629 -4.08 -36.18 15.05
C SER A 629 -3.06 -37.26 14.71
N GLY A 630 -2.13 -37.56 15.64
CA GLY A 630 -1.09 -38.52 15.39
C GLY A 630 0.12 -38.38 16.30
N VAL A 631 1.13 -39.23 16.04
CA VAL A 631 2.40 -39.20 16.75
C VAL A 631 3.33 -38.19 16.13
N TYR A 632 3.95 -37.40 16.98
CA TYR A 632 5.02 -36.44 16.65
C TYR A 632 6.23 -36.65 17.54
N PHE A 633 7.38 -36.21 17.08
CA PHE A 633 8.62 -36.21 17.84
C PHE A 633 9.16 -34.80 17.93
N TYR A 634 9.80 -34.44 19.03
CA TYR A 634 10.55 -33.20 19.15
C TYR A 634 11.98 -33.49 19.59
N ARG A 635 12.92 -32.76 18.98
CA ARG A 635 14.36 -32.91 19.22
C ARG A 635 14.97 -31.59 19.63
N LEU A 636 15.65 -31.60 20.76
CA LEU A 636 16.52 -30.51 21.20
C LEU A 636 17.95 -30.85 20.79
N THR A 637 18.62 -29.94 20.10
CA THR A 637 20.02 -30.02 19.70
C THR A 637 20.74 -28.78 20.18
N THR A 638 21.90 -28.95 20.84
CA THR A 638 22.86 -27.89 21.18
C THR A 638 24.24 -28.31 20.72
N GLU A 639 25.27 -27.45 20.95
CA GLU A 639 26.67 -27.81 20.64
C GLU A 639 27.16 -29.07 21.38
N SER A 640 26.54 -29.41 22.51
CA SER A 640 27.00 -30.51 23.39
C SER A 640 25.90 -31.47 23.86
N PHE A 641 24.65 -31.28 23.40
CA PHE A 641 23.53 -32.13 23.87
C PHE A 641 22.52 -32.37 22.74
N ILE A 642 22.04 -33.59 22.63
CA ILE A 642 20.95 -33.96 21.74
C ILE A 642 19.98 -34.86 22.51
N SER A 643 18.70 -34.54 22.46
CA SER A 643 17.62 -35.37 23.05
C SER A 643 16.37 -35.31 22.20
N THR A 644 15.68 -36.44 22.08
CA THR A 644 14.43 -36.57 21.32
C THR A 644 13.35 -37.22 22.17
N LYS A 645 12.15 -36.69 22.13
CA LYS A 645 10.98 -37.25 22.83
C LYS A 645 9.78 -37.37 21.91
N LYS A 646 8.83 -38.23 22.28
CA LYS A 646 7.58 -38.48 21.55
C LYS A 646 6.42 -37.79 22.21
N MET A 647 5.47 -37.28 21.41
CA MET A 647 4.21 -36.71 21.85
C MET A 647 3.03 -37.19 21.00
N LEU A 648 1.80 -37.08 21.53
CA LEU A 648 0.57 -37.51 20.88
C LEU A 648 -0.42 -36.36 20.80
N LEU A 649 -0.75 -35.93 19.57
CA LEU A 649 -1.81 -34.98 19.28
C LEU A 649 -3.15 -35.72 19.09
N ILE A 650 -4.18 -35.31 19.81
CA ILE A 650 -5.55 -35.80 19.71
C ILE A 650 -6.46 -34.61 19.48
N LYS A 651 -7.18 -34.58 18.37
CA LYS A 651 -8.21 -33.62 18.08
C LYS A 651 -9.58 -34.20 18.37
#